data_9479f05a7d1fd1a5f839de50c79bfb6e
#
_entry.id   9479f05a7d1fd1a5f839de50c79bfb6e
#
_cell.length_a   1.000
_cell.length_b   1.000
_cell.length_c   1.000
_cell.angle_alpha   90.00
_cell.angle_beta   90.00
_cell.angle_gamma   90.00
#
_symmetry.space_group_name_H-M   'P 1'
#
loop_
_entity.id
_entity.type
_entity.pdbx_description
1 polymer ?
#
loop_
_entity_poly.entity_id
_entity_poly.type
_entity_poly.pdbx_seq_one_letter_code
_entity_poly.pdbx_strand_id
1 'polypeptide(L)'
;MAYDRPIDTWVFRSVMDKQPRMLTVALNKDLYTCYNLQSGNLYKVWKGGVNYEGAVYTTAHGIQPTSFGFAYVQDGSQQTQWRLRSGAGEEIPEINYLGYSFIDGQVGINLELISKTGKSVKIREIPEYALDEGRSGLVRSFTVLDGASNDLVPVLNYGTDQKLIYKEILKGGERDENGIGVQLSKNAVVKTYFNPVPADWAAPITDDTGMIANGKKIVEGSDCSACHLLKENLVGPAYDSIARRYPFDWATVDVLADKIRLGGTGNWGTTPMSAHPDLSRSDAQNMAYYILSLDAEPEPQERVVDIALNTPDVTFDLDNDDRRGGDNKDKQAGAAVSLYLVNDSGDLYEDLTKSTLPILNGIAPAIHLPTSGVLGEINEHFYMEFKGFIKSDETVNKTFRLISDDGSVLKLNGSEIIDNRGDHGAVAVDAKVGLEKGWNEFLLQFQQGGGGYGLSLQWSDDGKQFTVVPDSVFYHDASAFRKLLPYVAKKVSTVPGDQMPLNAVHPSFDMFQAKPSEFHPRIGGIDFIDKDKMVICTWDATGAVYILKNYNTEDPESIEVKQIAKGLAEPLGIKMVDGELYVLQKQELTKLVDTDGDEIIDEYQKVCDSWNVTSHYHEFAFGLVYKEGSFYATLATDLGSEFKEVKDRGKVVRISKDGSEVEVIAEGFRTPNGIAEGPDGALYVADNQGNWIPTSKIVRVEKGKFYGFKHADWERVKDYKEDPPLVWLPHVEISNSPSQPAILNIGPYKDQMIHGDVTHGGIKRVFIDEVDGVKQGAVFRFIQGLDAGINRTVWGPDGNLYAGGVGSGGNWRHEGRLWYALHRFKYNEKSTFEMLAVRAKSNGMEIEFTEPIASSEFMNIDAFEVQQYYYEATEDYGGPKLGVEGLKIKSVNLSSDRKKVFLEIDGIQENRVVYIHIKKPIKSDEDQSLWSTETWYTMTKKPVDRPGVVNP
;
A
#
# COMPACT_ATOMS: atom_id res chain seq x y z
N MET A 1 -25.38 -7.12 -9.69
CA MET A 1 -25.80 -7.50 -8.32
C MET A 1 -26.66 -6.38 -7.77
N ALA A 2 -27.82 -6.70 -7.31
CA ALA A 2 -28.75 -5.71 -6.80
C ALA A 2 -28.58 -5.60 -5.27
N TYR A 3 -28.48 -4.39 -4.78
CA TYR A 3 -28.72 -4.06 -3.39
C TYR A 3 -30.24 -4.02 -3.23
N ASP A 4 -30.79 -4.86 -2.38
CA ASP A 4 -32.25 -5.09 -2.34
C ASP A 4 -33.07 -3.93 -1.76
N ARG A 5 -32.40 -2.93 -1.17
CA ARG A 5 -33.04 -1.68 -0.73
C ARG A 5 -32.54 -0.48 -1.55
N PRO A 6 -32.98 -0.32 -2.81
CA PRO A 6 -32.53 0.74 -3.71
C PRO A 6 -32.92 2.15 -3.25
N ILE A 7 -33.86 2.24 -2.30
CA ILE A 7 -34.32 3.51 -1.72
C ILE A 7 -33.45 4.05 -0.59
N ASP A 8 -32.53 3.22 -0.05
CA ASP A 8 -31.61 3.66 1.00
C ASP A 8 -30.74 4.80 0.49
N THR A 9 -30.64 5.83 1.31
CA THR A 9 -29.75 6.96 1.07
C THR A 9 -28.29 6.49 0.94
N TRP A 10 -27.58 7.00 -0.06
CA TRP A 10 -26.15 6.69 -0.20
C TRP A 10 -25.33 7.30 0.94
N VAL A 11 -24.54 6.46 1.58
CA VAL A 11 -23.66 6.82 2.69
C VAL A 11 -22.24 6.37 2.36
N PHE A 12 -21.25 7.17 2.75
CA PHE A 12 -19.84 6.87 2.54
C PHE A 12 -19.01 7.27 3.77
N ARG A 13 -18.42 6.28 4.44
CA ARG A 13 -17.44 6.48 5.51
C ARG A 13 -16.05 6.59 4.90
N SER A 14 -15.31 7.63 5.23
CA SER A 14 -13.98 7.86 4.64
C SER A 14 -13.17 8.90 5.42
N VAL A 15 -11.95 9.14 4.96
CA VAL A 15 -11.33 10.46 5.02
C VAL A 15 -11.99 11.31 3.95
N MET A 16 -12.30 12.56 4.21
CA MET A 16 -12.88 13.51 3.25
C MET A 16 -12.18 14.86 3.37
N ASP A 17 -11.69 15.40 2.25
CA ASP A 17 -10.98 16.69 2.23
C ASP A 17 -9.85 16.78 3.27
N LYS A 18 -9.06 15.70 3.43
CA LYS A 18 -8.01 15.53 4.46
C LYS A 18 -8.53 15.50 5.91
N GLN A 19 -9.85 15.45 6.14
CA GLN A 19 -10.42 15.25 7.47
C GLN A 19 -10.67 13.76 7.70
N PRO A 20 -10.15 13.16 8.77
CA PRO A 20 -10.45 11.77 9.12
C PRO A 20 -11.84 11.62 9.75
N ARG A 21 -12.31 10.38 9.87
CA ARG A 21 -13.55 10.00 10.56
C ARG A 21 -14.81 10.71 10.04
N MET A 22 -14.91 10.81 8.71
CA MET A 22 -16.03 11.50 8.08
C MET A 22 -17.16 10.53 7.70
N LEU A 23 -18.37 11.06 7.69
CA LEU A 23 -19.56 10.41 7.16
C LEU A 23 -20.20 11.32 6.12
N THR A 24 -20.17 10.92 4.87
CA THR A 24 -20.81 11.64 3.75
C THR A 24 -22.15 11.02 3.44
N VAL A 25 -23.17 11.86 3.27
CA VAL A 25 -24.55 11.45 2.94
C VAL A 25 -24.99 12.17 1.68
N ALA A 26 -25.40 11.45 0.65
CA ALA A 26 -26.04 12.02 -0.53
C ALA A 26 -27.51 12.31 -0.22
N LEU A 27 -27.88 13.59 -0.13
CA LEU A 27 -29.25 14.00 0.11
C LEU A 27 -30.12 13.83 -1.16
N ASN A 28 -29.48 14.06 -2.33
CA ASN A 28 -30.02 13.74 -3.65
C ASN A 28 -28.85 13.57 -4.63
N LYS A 29 -29.13 13.48 -5.93
CA LYS A 29 -28.10 13.21 -6.95
C LYS A 29 -26.95 14.25 -7.04
N ASP A 30 -27.15 15.48 -6.53
CA ASP A 30 -26.19 16.58 -6.64
C ASP A 30 -26.05 17.43 -5.36
N LEU A 31 -26.72 17.07 -4.26
CA LEU A 31 -26.58 17.73 -2.96
C LEU A 31 -26.14 16.73 -1.90
N TYR A 32 -25.04 17.05 -1.24
CA TYR A 32 -24.38 16.18 -0.26
C TYR A 32 -24.20 16.89 1.06
N THR A 33 -24.16 16.11 2.14
CA THR A 33 -23.68 16.56 3.45
C THR A 33 -22.53 15.68 3.91
N CYS A 34 -21.63 16.25 4.70
CA CYS A 34 -20.55 15.51 5.36
C CYS A 34 -20.45 15.92 6.82
N TYR A 35 -20.33 14.93 7.70
CA TYR A 35 -20.23 15.10 9.14
C TYR A 35 -18.84 14.67 9.62
N ASN A 36 -18.25 15.45 10.48
CA ASN A 36 -17.08 15.05 11.27
C ASN A 36 -17.58 14.33 12.53
N LEU A 37 -17.38 13.03 12.60
CA LEU A 37 -17.92 12.19 13.66
C LEU A 37 -17.18 12.33 14.99
N GLN A 38 -15.95 12.88 14.95
CA GLN A 38 -15.19 13.14 16.17
C GLN A 38 -15.71 14.36 16.93
N SER A 39 -16.10 15.40 16.22
CA SER A 39 -16.69 16.62 16.80
C SER A 39 -18.23 16.61 16.82
N GLY A 40 -18.85 15.70 16.10
CA GLY A 40 -20.32 15.67 15.90
C GLY A 40 -20.83 16.85 15.04
N ASN A 41 -19.96 17.53 14.29
CA ASN A 41 -20.30 18.69 13.52
C ASN A 41 -20.72 18.35 12.10
N LEU A 42 -21.65 19.15 11.55
CA LEU A 42 -21.84 19.24 10.12
C LEU A 42 -20.64 19.97 9.53
N TYR A 43 -19.76 19.23 8.83
CA TYR A 43 -18.55 19.76 8.20
C TYR A 43 -18.85 20.53 6.93
N LYS A 44 -19.68 19.95 6.03
CA LYS A 44 -19.91 20.53 4.70
C LYS A 44 -21.30 20.19 4.16
N VAL A 45 -21.90 21.15 3.45
CA VAL A 45 -23.05 20.95 2.59
C VAL A 45 -22.69 21.52 1.22
N TRP A 46 -22.74 20.70 0.17
CA TRP A 46 -22.31 21.16 -1.15
C TRP A 46 -23.15 20.57 -2.28
N LYS A 47 -23.20 21.32 -3.37
CA LYS A 47 -23.75 20.87 -4.64
C LYS A 47 -22.60 20.42 -5.53
N GLY A 48 -22.60 19.15 -5.94
CA GLY A 48 -21.50 18.57 -6.71
C GLY A 48 -21.40 17.05 -6.51
N GLY A 49 -20.27 16.57 -6.04
CA GLY A 49 -20.05 15.14 -5.84
C GLY A 49 -18.85 14.82 -4.95
N VAL A 50 -18.44 13.56 -4.98
CA VAL A 50 -17.26 13.03 -4.30
C VAL A 50 -16.33 12.43 -5.35
N ASN A 51 -15.06 12.85 -5.32
CA ASN A 51 -14.01 12.24 -6.10
C ASN A 51 -13.22 11.26 -5.21
N TYR A 52 -13.18 10.01 -5.61
CA TYR A 52 -12.37 8.94 -4.98
C TYR A 52 -11.46 8.21 -5.99
N GLU A 53 -11.32 8.75 -7.20
CA GLU A 53 -10.34 8.26 -8.17
C GLU A 53 -8.92 8.53 -7.65
N GLY A 54 -8.04 7.55 -7.82
CA GLY A 54 -6.68 7.63 -7.30
C GLY A 54 -6.55 7.34 -5.80
N ALA A 55 -7.63 7.09 -5.07
CA ALA A 55 -7.53 6.58 -3.72
C ALA A 55 -6.85 5.20 -3.69
N VAL A 56 -6.22 4.85 -2.58
CA VAL A 56 -5.40 3.63 -2.43
C VAL A 56 -6.10 2.33 -2.85
N TYR A 57 -7.42 2.27 -2.72
CA TYR A 57 -8.24 1.13 -3.15
C TYR A 57 -8.70 1.23 -4.63
N THR A 58 -8.27 2.22 -5.39
CA THR A 58 -8.55 2.34 -6.83
C THR A 58 -7.30 2.04 -7.68
N THR A 59 -6.53 3.05 -8.05
CA THR A 59 -5.41 2.92 -8.99
C THR A 59 -4.09 3.50 -8.50
N ALA A 60 -4.10 4.32 -7.44
CA ALA A 60 -2.93 5.04 -6.96
C ALA A 60 -2.81 5.02 -5.43
N HIS A 61 -1.65 5.41 -4.94
CA HIS A 61 -1.39 5.62 -3.53
C HIS A 61 -1.50 7.09 -3.16
N GLY A 62 -1.86 7.38 -1.92
CA GLY A 62 -1.73 8.67 -1.29
C GLY A 62 -2.92 9.61 -1.41
N ILE A 63 -3.76 9.45 -2.42
CA ILE A 63 -4.94 10.29 -2.58
C ILE A 63 -6.10 9.69 -1.77
N GLN A 64 -6.70 10.50 -0.91
CA GLN A 64 -7.92 10.18 -0.17
C GLN A 64 -9.13 10.89 -0.80
N PRO A 65 -10.36 10.40 -0.58
CA PRO A 65 -11.55 11.01 -1.15
C PRO A 65 -11.66 12.51 -0.86
N THR A 66 -12.09 13.25 -1.86
CA THR A 66 -12.31 14.70 -1.79
C THR A 66 -13.70 15.06 -2.30
N SER A 67 -14.28 16.12 -1.75
CA SER A 67 -15.51 16.70 -2.24
C SER A 67 -15.21 17.71 -3.37
N PHE A 68 -16.05 17.75 -4.39
CA PHE A 68 -15.98 18.79 -5.43
C PHE A 68 -17.32 19.45 -5.63
N GLY A 69 -17.30 20.73 -6.05
CA GLY A 69 -18.47 21.52 -6.31
C GLY A 69 -18.66 22.69 -5.32
N PHE A 70 -19.83 23.35 -5.38
CA PHE A 70 -20.13 24.54 -4.60
C PHE A 70 -20.54 24.21 -3.16
N ALA A 71 -19.81 24.75 -2.18
CA ALA A 71 -20.14 24.60 -0.78
C ALA A 71 -21.08 25.69 -0.27
N TYR A 72 -22.25 25.31 0.21
CA TYR A 72 -23.17 26.19 0.92
C TYR A 72 -22.79 26.35 2.39
N VAL A 73 -22.25 25.32 2.99
CA VAL A 73 -21.72 25.31 4.35
C VAL A 73 -20.37 24.60 4.31
N GLN A 74 -19.38 25.18 4.97
CA GLN A 74 -18.09 24.51 5.20
C GLN A 74 -17.51 24.99 6.52
N ASP A 75 -17.42 24.07 7.48
CA ASP A 75 -16.85 24.32 8.81
C ASP A 75 -15.70 23.35 9.08
N GLY A 76 -14.49 23.85 9.01
CA GLY A 76 -13.26 23.06 9.34
C GLY A 76 -12.91 23.05 10.83
N SER A 77 -13.79 23.56 11.70
CA SER A 77 -13.54 23.57 13.15
C SER A 77 -13.43 22.18 13.71
N GLN A 78 -12.38 21.92 14.48
CA GLN A 78 -12.20 20.69 15.24
C GLN A 78 -12.96 20.73 16.59
N GLN A 79 -13.38 21.91 17.02
CA GLN A 79 -14.19 22.03 18.23
C GLN A 79 -15.65 21.68 17.92
N THR A 80 -16.26 20.92 18.82
CA THR A 80 -17.68 20.62 18.69
C THR A 80 -18.56 21.85 18.78
N GLN A 81 -19.56 21.92 17.91
CA GLN A 81 -20.63 22.93 17.96
C GLN A 81 -21.68 22.64 19.05
N TRP A 82 -21.63 21.44 19.61
CA TRP A 82 -22.55 21.04 20.67
C TRP A 82 -22.19 21.67 22.01
N ARG A 83 -23.22 21.99 22.79
CA ARG A 83 -23.16 22.42 24.19
C ARG A 83 -24.16 21.62 25.00
N LEU A 84 -23.87 21.44 26.29
CA LEU A 84 -24.82 20.97 27.28
C LEU A 84 -25.12 22.11 28.25
N ARG A 85 -26.38 22.50 28.36
CA ARG A 85 -26.88 23.51 29.26
C ARG A 85 -27.47 22.86 30.49
N SER A 86 -27.10 23.33 31.67
CA SER A 86 -27.65 22.92 32.95
C SER A 86 -27.91 24.15 33.85
N GLY A 87 -28.48 23.94 35.00
CA GLY A 87 -28.61 24.99 36.02
C GLY A 87 -27.28 25.64 36.47
N ALA A 88 -26.16 25.02 36.20
CA ALA A 88 -24.81 25.54 36.47
C ALA A 88 -24.21 26.34 35.29
N GLY A 89 -24.89 26.43 34.14
CA GLY A 89 -24.44 27.09 32.92
C GLY A 89 -24.28 26.14 31.72
N GLU A 90 -23.56 26.60 30.71
CA GLU A 90 -23.22 25.82 29.51
C GLU A 90 -21.80 25.27 29.59
N GLU A 91 -21.65 24.03 29.07
CA GLU A 91 -20.36 23.37 28.92
C GLU A 91 -20.19 22.73 27.55
N ILE A 92 -18.95 22.54 27.13
CA ILE A 92 -18.57 21.78 25.96
C ILE A 92 -18.55 20.30 26.35
N PRO A 93 -19.40 19.45 25.74
CA PRO A 93 -19.42 18.02 26.01
C PRO A 93 -18.25 17.31 25.29
N GLU A 94 -17.91 16.15 25.79
CA GLU A 94 -17.24 15.10 25.01
C GLU A 94 -18.25 14.50 24.03
N ILE A 95 -17.84 14.27 22.81
CA ILE A 95 -18.68 13.67 21.76
C ILE A 95 -18.30 12.21 21.59
N ASN A 96 -19.25 11.33 21.79
CA ASN A 96 -19.15 9.92 21.50
C ASN A 96 -20.08 9.56 20.34
N TYR A 97 -19.50 9.30 19.18
CA TYR A 97 -20.26 8.77 18.05
C TYR A 97 -20.65 7.32 18.33
N LEU A 98 -21.94 6.98 18.16
CA LEU A 98 -22.49 5.66 18.49
C LEU A 98 -22.73 4.78 17.24
N GLY A 99 -22.69 5.37 16.05
CA GLY A 99 -23.02 4.70 14.80
C GLY A 99 -24.08 5.43 14.00
N TYR A 100 -24.52 4.81 12.91
CA TYR A 100 -25.66 5.31 12.13
C TYR A 100 -26.61 4.16 11.79
N SER A 101 -27.84 4.51 11.43
CA SER A 101 -28.88 3.55 11.08
C SER A 101 -29.72 4.04 9.91
N PHE A 102 -30.25 3.10 9.13
CA PHE A 102 -31.28 3.39 8.14
C PHE A 102 -32.66 3.34 8.79
N ILE A 103 -33.42 4.40 8.64
CA ILE A 103 -34.77 4.55 9.18
C ILE A 103 -35.66 5.01 8.03
N ASP A 104 -36.52 4.15 7.55
CA ASP A 104 -37.38 4.41 6.37
C ASP A 104 -36.53 4.87 5.15
N GLY A 105 -35.37 4.27 4.94
CA GLY A 105 -34.43 4.60 3.86
C GLY A 105 -33.56 5.84 4.10
N GLN A 106 -33.72 6.55 5.22
CA GLN A 106 -32.96 7.72 5.60
C GLN A 106 -31.85 7.38 6.60
N VAL A 107 -30.80 8.19 6.65
CA VAL A 107 -29.66 8.00 7.53
C VAL A 107 -29.86 8.73 8.85
N GLY A 108 -29.94 7.98 9.95
CA GLY A 108 -29.94 8.51 11.31
C GLY A 108 -28.56 8.42 11.95
N ILE A 109 -27.92 9.56 12.23
CA ILE A 109 -26.61 9.64 12.88
C ILE A 109 -26.80 9.70 14.38
N ASN A 110 -26.23 8.76 15.12
CA ASN A 110 -26.42 8.65 16.57
C ASN A 110 -25.17 9.17 17.30
N LEU A 111 -25.36 10.13 18.19
CA LEU A 111 -24.33 10.77 19.02
C LEU A 111 -24.71 10.67 20.50
N GLU A 112 -23.71 10.59 21.35
CA GLU A 112 -23.83 10.77 22.77
C GLU A 112 -22.99 11.97 23.22
N LEU A 113 -23.61 12.91 23.89
CA LEU A 113 -23.00 14.10 24.44
C LEU A 113 -22.72 13.86 25.92
N ILE A 114 -21.47 13.80 26.33
CA ILE A 114 -21.07 13.44 27.69
C ILE A 114 -20.60 14.72 28.42
N SER A 115 -21.24 15.04 29.54
CA SER A 115 -20.86 16.15 30.38
C SER A 115 -19.61 15.88 31.20
N LYS A 116 -18.97 16.91 31.69
CA LYS A 116 -17.80 16.79 32.62
C LYS A 116 -18.11 16.03 33.91
N THR A 117 -19.38 15.89 34.25
CA THR A 117 -19.83 15.11 35.42
C THR A 117 -20.14 13.66 35.10
N GLY A 118 -19.97 13.24 33.86
CA GLY A 118 -20.28 11.87 33.40
C GLY A 118 -21.75 11.64 33.09
N LYS A 119 -22.63 12.64 33.17
CA LYS A 119 -24.02 12.51 32.68
C LYS A 119 -24.01 12.66 31.15
N SER A 120 -24.86 11.93 30.45
CA SER A 120 -24.90 11.99 28.98
C SER A 120 -26.31 12.18 28.44
N VAL A 121 -26.37 12.68 27.19
CA VAL A 121 -27.59 12.82 26.39
C VAL A 121 -27.36 12.18 25.03
N LYS A 122 -28.21 11.23 24.64
CA LYS A 122 -28.17 10.59 23.32
C LYS A 122 -29.08 11.30 22.33
N ILE A 123 -28.54 11.61 21.17
CA ILE A 123 -29.22 12.36 20.13
C ILE A 123 -29.12 11.58 18.82
N ARG A 124 -30.20 11.63 18.04
CA ARG A 124 -30.20 11.19 16.64
C ARG A 124 -30.45 12.38 15.75
N GLU A 125 -29.62 12.55 14.72
CA GLU A 125 -29.82 13.50 13.64
C GLU A 125 -30.14 12.78 12.33
N ILE A 126 -31.19 13.20 11.62
CA ILE A 126 -31.54 12.72 10.28
C ILE A 126 -31.43 13.89 9.30
N PRO A 127 -30.44 13.90 8.40
CA PRO A 127 -30.35 14.86 7.32
C PRO A 127 -31.21 14.42 6.12
N GLU A 128 -31.98 15.38 5.57
CA GLU A 128 -32.87 15.13 4.42
C GLU A 128 -32.77 16.26 3.41
N TYR A 129 -33.05 15.93 2.15
CA TYR A 129 -33.23 16.94 1.11
C TYR A 129 -34.59 17.64 1.24
N ALA A 130 -34.63 18.94 0.97
CA ALA A 130 -35.86 19.69 0.83
C ALA A 130 -35.80 20.63 -0.39
N LEU A 131 -36.97 21.01 -0.87
CA LEU A 131 -37.14 21.97 -1.94
C LEU A 131 -38.17 23.03 -1.51
N ASP A 132 -37.82 24.30 -1.65
CA ASP A 132 -38.74 25.43 -1.42
C ASP A 132 -38.58 26.46 -2.57
N GLU A 133 -39.64 26.72 -3.31
CA GLU A 133 -39.66 27.64 -4.49
C GLU A 133 -38.50 27.34 -5.48
N GLY A 134 -38.20 26.06 -5.73
CA GLY A 134 -37.11 25.63 -6.62
C GLY A 134 -35.70 25.70 -6.02
N ARG A 135 -35.57 26.06 -4.74
CA ARG A 135 -34.29 26.13 -4.03
C ARG A 135 -34.04 24.88 -3.23
N SER A 136 -32.87 24.34 -3.41
CA SER A 136 -32.39 23.17 -2.62
C SER A 136 -32.19 23.58 -1.16
N GLY A 137 -32.48 22.64 -0.26
CA GLY A 137 -32.32 22.85 1.17
C GLY A 137 -31.94 21.57 1.90
N LEU A 138 -31.39 21.74 3.09
CA LEU A 138 -31.09 20.70 4.07
C LEU A 138 -32.10 20.78 5.21
N VAL A 139 -32.75 19.67 5.49
CA VAL A 139 -33.53 19.46 6.72
C VAL A 139 -32.66 18.67 7.68
N ARG A 140 -32.51 19.15 8.90
CA ARG A 140 -31.86 18.44 10.02
C ARG A 140 -32.93 18.15 11.06
N SER A 141 -33.32 16.90 11.18
CA SER A 141 -34.30 16.45 12.17
C SER A 141 -33.57 15.84 13.35
N PHE A 142 -33.73 16.43 14.52
CA PHE A 142 -33.09 15.98 15.76
C PHE A 142 -34.10 15.31 16.67
N THR A 143 -33.73 14.16 17.24
CA THR A 143 -34.49 13.46 18.27
C THR A 143 -33.58 13.20 19.46
N VAL A 144 -33.98 13.63 20.63
CA VAL A 144 -33.32 13.25 21.89
C VAL A 144 -33.83 11.88 22.29
N LEU A 145 -32.94 10.88 22.26
CA LEU A 145 -33.29 9.49 22.49
C LEU A 145 -33.35 9.13 23.98
N ASP A 146 -32.35 9.64 24.73
CA ASP A 146 -32.23 9.32 26.15
C ASP A 146 -31.42 10.41 26.89
N GLY A 147 -31.51 10.48 28.20
CA GLY A 147 -30.66 11.29 29.08
C GLY A 147 -31.04 12.78 29.20
N ALA A 148 -31.94 13.30 28.38
CA ALA A 148 -32.36 14.70 28.55
C ALA A 148 -33.27 14.86 29.74
N SER A 149 -32.98 15.85 30.55
CA SER A 149 -33.79 16.26 31.67
C SER A 149 -33.84 17.80 31.73
N ASN A 150 -34.74 18.38 32.52
CA ASN A 150 -34.74 19.83 32.76
C ASN A 150 -33.40 20.35 33.27
N ASP A 151 -32.53 19.43 33.78
CA ASP A 151 -31.21 19.75 34.32
C ASP A 151 -30.06 19.58 33.30
N LEU A 152 -30.33 19.00 32.10
CA LEU A 152 -29.30 18.79 31.07
C LEU A 152 -29.93 18.85 29.69
N VAL A 153 -29.74 19.95 28.99
CA VAL A 153 -30.35 20.22 27.69
C VAL A 153 -29.26 20.39 26.61
N PRO A 154 -29.32 19.62 25.52
CA PRO A 154 -28.40 19.77 24.41
C PRO A 154 -28.73 21.04 23.60
N VAL A 155 -27.69 21.78 23.27
CA VAL A 155 -27.76 23.01 22.44
C VAL A 155 -26.78 22.83 21.29
N LEU A 156 -27.25 23.04 20.07
CA LEU A 156 -26.44 23.04 18.87
C LEU A 156 -26.16 24.49 18.44
N ASN A 157 -24.91 24.90 18.55
CA ASN A 157 -24.42 26.20 18.08
C ASN A 157 -23.81 26.03 16.69
N TYR A 158 -24.45 26.54 15.67
CA TYR A 158 -23.91 26.46 14.30
C TYR A 158 -24.00 27.85 13.65
N GLY A 159 -22.89 28.22 13.00
CA GLY A 159 -22.81 29.41 12.17
C GLY A 159 -22.93 29.01 10.70
N THR A 160 -23.81 29.67 9.99
CA THR A 160 -23.88 29.57 8.54
C THR A 160 -23.66 30.96 7.94
N ASP A 161 -22.99 31.05 6.77
CA ASP A 161 -22.90 32.31 6.06
C ASP A 161 -24.31 32.74 5.62
N GLN A 162 -24.83 33.75 6.29
CA GLN A 162 -26.19 34.26 6.06
C GLN A 162 -26.40 34.69 4.59
N LYS A 163 -25.33 34.99 3.86
CA LYS A 163 -25.44 35.38 2.45
C LYS A 163 -25.85 34.21 1.54
N LEU A 164 -25.56 32.99 1.95
CA LEU A 164 -25.88 31.75 1.21
C LEU A 164 -27.22 31.16 1.63
N ILE A 165 -27.85 31.66 2.68
CA ILE A 165 -29.14 31.18 3.18
C ILE A 165 -30.27 32.04 2.61
N TYR A 166 -31.23 31.40 1.97
CA TYR A 166 -32.48 32.03 1.55
C TYR A 166 -33.46 32.12 2.71
N LYS A 167 -33.63 31.03 3.41
CA LYS A 167 -34.66 30.86 4.44
C LYS A 167 -34.29 29.79 5.45
N GLU A 168 -34.53 30.05 6.71
CA GLU A 168 -34.42 29.05 7.76
C GLU A 168 -35.74 28.92 8.53
N ILE A 169 -36.12 27.70 8.82
CA ILE A 169 -37.34 27.40 9.59
C ILE A 169 -36.94 26.47 10.74
N LEU A 170 -37.28 26.85 11.95
CA LEU A 170 -37.10 26.03 13.16
C LEU A 170 -38.48 25.60 13.69
N LYS A 171 -38.59 24.29 14.01
CA LYS A 171 -39.75 23.70 14.70
C LYS A 171 -39.32 22.86 15.88
N GLY A 172 -40.01 22.91 16.99
CA GLY A 172 -39.77 22.04 18.16
C GLY A 172 -38.51 22.33 18.94
N GLY A 173 -37.77 23.36 18.61
CA GLY A 173 -36.61 23.87 19.33
C GLY A 173 -36.79 25.38 19.63
N GLU A 174 -35.96 25.88 20.51
CA GLU A 174 -35.92 27.29 20.85
C GLU A 174 -34.54 27.86 20.51
N ARG A 175 -34.50 29.06 19.92
CA ARG A 175 -33.25 29.80 19.75
C ARG A 175 -32.75 30.28 21.11
N ASP A 176 -31.46 30.22 21.33
CA ASP A 176 -30.80 30.83 22.49
C ASP A 176 -30.94 32.37 22.44
N GLU A 177 -30.60 33.01 23.57
CA GLU A 177 -30.69 34.47 23.73
C GLU A 177 -29.88 35.24 22.69
N ASN A 178 -28.83 34.61 22.12
CA ASN A 178 -27.98 35.18 21.08
C ASN A 178 -28.46 34.88 19.67
N GLY A 179 -29.51 34.05 19.50
CA GLY A 179 -30.08 33.66 18.22
C GLY A 179 -29.22 32.71 17.38
N ILE A 180 -28.13 32.21 17.93
CA ILE A 180 -27.15 31.33 17.25
C ILE A 180 -27.40 29.88 17.55
N GLY A 181 -27.68 29.53 18.82
CA GLY A 181 -27.90 28.17 19.27
C GLY A 181 -29.33 27.70 19.10
N VAL A 182 -29.51 26.41 18.84
CA VAL A 182 -30.80 25.73 18.88
C VAL A 182 -30.82 24.77 20.06
N GLN A 183 -31.68 25.06 21.02
CA GLN A 183 -31.93 24.20 22.17
C GLN A 183 -32.88 23.06 21.80
N LEU A 184 -32.48 21.82 22.09
CA LEU A 184 -33.23 20.62 21.78
C LEU A 184 -33.90 20.08 23.06
N SER A 185 -35.21 20.23 23.14
CA SER A 185 -35.96 19.68 24.28
C SER A 185 -36.32 18.20 24.12
N LYS A 186 -36.91 17.80 22.98
CA LYS A 186 -37.24 16.42 22.64
C LYS A 186 -37.03 16.15 21.16
N ASN A 187 -37.75 16.87 20.32
CA ASN A 187 -37.62 16.82 18.86
C ASN A 187 -37.46 18.25 18.35
N ALA A 188 -36.52 18.46 17.44
CA ALA A 188 -36.36 19.74 16.77
C ALA A 188 -36.06 19.50 15.28
N VAL A 189 -36.54 20.41 14.45
CA VAL A 189 -36.29 20.36 12.99
C VAL A 189 -35.78 21.72 12.54
N VAL A 190 -34.59 21.74 11.97
CA VAL A 190 -34.00 22.92 11.32
C VAL A 190 -34.04 22.69 9.82
N LYS A 191 -34.74 23.55 9.09
CA LYS A 191 -34.78 23.53 7.63
C LYS A 191 -34.05 24.77 7.11
N THR A 192 -32.98 24.53 6.38
CA THR A 192 -32.18 25.59 5.77
C THR A 192 -32.27 25.48 4.26
N TYR A 193 -32.80 26.50 3.61
CA TYR A 193 -32.88 26.62 2.14
C TYR A 193 -31.82 27.57 1.67
N PHE A 194 -31.15 27.20 0.57
CA PHE A 194 -29.99 27.91 0.07
C PHE A 194 -30.37 28.83 -1.08
N ASN A 195 -29.65 29.95 -1.18
CA ASN A 195 -29.70 30.80 -2.38
C ASN A 195 -29.20 29.99 -3.59
N PRO A 196 -29.64 30.29 -4.79
CA PRO A 196 -29.07 29.70 -5.99
C PRO A 196 -27.54 29.82 -5.98
N VAL A 197 -26.88 28.81 -6.53
CA VAL A 197 -25.44 28.91 -6.78
C VAL A 197 -25.16 30.22 -7.49
N PRO A 198 -24.21 31.05 -7.00
CA PRO A 198 -23.90 32.33 -7.63
C PRO A 198 -23.64 32.20 -9.13
N ALA A 199 -24.07 33.16 -9.93
CA ALA A 199 -23.94 33.08 -11.38
C ALA A 199 -22.47 33.06 -11.84
N ASP A 200 -21.58 33.63 -11.03
CA ASP A 200 -20.14 33.61 -11.20
C ASP A 200 -19.51 32.23 -10.84
N TRP A 201 -20.29 31.37 -10.20
CA TRP A 201 -19.95 29.94 -9.99
C TRP A 201 -20.70 29.04 -11.00
N ALA A 202 -21.52 29.63 -11.91
CA ALA A 202 -22.38 28.85 -12.77
C ALA A 202 -21.63 27.71 -13.46
N ALA A 203 -22.36 26.60 -13.60
CA ALA A 203 -21.88 25.44 -14.35
C ALA A 203 -21.29 25.91 -15.68
N PRO A 204 -20.17 25.30 -16.07
CA PRO A 204 -19.42 25.74 -17.24
C PRO A 204 -20.31 25.90 -18.46
N ILE A 205 -20.00 26.93 -19.22
CA ILE A 205 -20.52 27.10 -20.57
C ILE A 205 -20.38 25.75 -21.26
N THR A 206 -21.49 25.23 -21.76
CA THR A 206 -21.52 23.92 -22.47
C THR A 206 -20.73 23.92 -23.80
N ASP A 207 -20.13 25.05 -24.11
CA ASP A 207 -19.23 25.24 -25.25
C ASP A 207 -17.80 25.36 -24.74
N ASP A 208 -17.05 24.30 -24.91
CA ASP A 208 -15.62 24.16 -24.53
C ASP A 208 -14.77 25.27 -25.17
N THR A 209 -15.11 25.73 -26.37
CA THR A 209 -14.38 26.78 -27.06
C THR A 209 -14.56 28.14 -26.39
N GLY A 210 -15.70 28.40 -25.80
CA GLY A 210 -15.97 29.61 -25.02
C GLY A 210 -15.13 29.72 -23.75
N MET A 211 -14.96 28.62 -23.02
CA MET A 211 -14.14 28.59 -21.81
C MET A 211 -12.66 28.76 -22.12
N ILE A 212 -12.16 28.09 -23.15
CA ILE A 212 -10.76 28.23 -23.60
C ILE A 212 -10.48 29.68 -23.99
N ALA A 213 -11.35 30.30 -24.77
CA ALA A 213 -11.19 31.68 -25.21
C ALA A 213 -11.23 32.70 -24.05
N ASN A 214 -12.19 32.53 -23.11
CA ASN A 214 -12.27 33.35 -21.91
C ASN A 214 -11.10 33.17 -20.98
N GLY A 215 -10.72 31.93 -20.70
CA GLY A 215 -9.58 31.57 -19.83
C GLY A 215 -8.28 32.16 -20.36
N LYS A 216 -8.04 31.99 -21.67
CA LYS A 216 -6.87 32.58 -22.35
C LYS A 216 -6.85 34.11 -22.20
N LYS A 217 -7.95 34.78 -22.45
CA LYS A 217 -8.07 36.24 -22.34
C LYS A 217 -7.77 36.73 -20.92
N ILE A 218 -8.23 36.01 -19.90
CA ILE A 218 -8.00 36.37 -18.49
C ILE A 218 -6.53 36.16 -18.14
N VAL A 219 -5.94 35.02 -18.51
CA VAL A 219 -4.52 34.70 -18.27
C VAL A 219 -3.62 35.74 -18.93
N GLU A 220 -3.86 36.07 -20.21
CA GLU A 220 -3.07 37.06 -20.94
C GLU A 220 -3.26 38.51 -20.45
N GLY A 221 -4.41 38.81 -19.85
CA GLY A 221 -4.75 40.14 -19.31
C GLY A 221 -4.37 40.33 -17.83
N SER A 222 -3.84 39.32 -17.17
CA SER A 222 -3.49 39.32 -15.74
C SER A 222 -1.99 39.38 -15.49
N ASP A 223 -1.60 39.50 -14.23
CA ASP A 223 -0.20 39.46 -13.79
C ASP A 223 0.39 38.04 -13.72
N CYS A 224 -0.35 37.03 -14.09
CA CYS A 224 0.09 35.64 -14.10
C CYS A 224 1.36 35.40 -14.93
N SER A 225 1.52 36.14 -16.02
CA SER A 225 2.71 36.07 -16.91
C SER A 225 4.01 36.54 -16.26
N ALA A 226 3.93 37.23 -15.11
CA ALA A 226 5.10 37.59 -14.32
C ALA A 226 5.75 36.38 -13.64
N CYS A 227 5.00 35.31 -13.41
CA CYS A 227 5.47 34.10 -12.74
C CYS A 227 5.39 32.84 -13.62
N HIS A 228 4.49 32.77 -14.59
CA HIS A 228 4.24 31.62 -15.44
C HIS A 228 4.39 31.98 -16.93
N LEU A 229 5.21 31.26 -17.65
CA LEU A 229 5.31 31.32 -19.10
C LEU A 229 4.57 30.13 -19.73
N LEU A 230 4.34 30.22 -21.06
CA LEU A 230 3.61 29.16 -21.75
C LEU A 230 4.36 27.82 -21.75
N LYS A 231 5.69 27.86 -21.97
CA LYS A 231 6.55 26.68 -22.18
C LYS A 231 7.81 26.65 -21.32
N GLU A 232 8.08 27.64 -20.54
CA GLU A 232 9.29 27.74 -19.73
C GLU A 232 8.93 28.06 -18.28
N ASN A 233 9.59 27.37 -17.33
CA ASN A 233 9.47 27.70 -15.91
C ASN A 233 10.13 29.06 -15.65
N LEU A 234 9.46 29.92 -14.90
CA LEU A 234 10.02 31.21 -14.48
C LEU A 234 10.13 31.24 -12.95
N VAL A 235 9.16 31.81 -12.25
CA VAL A 235 9.02 31.72 -10.79
C VAL A 235 8.11 30.54 -10.44
N GLY A 236 7.09 30.31 -11.26
CA GLY A 236 6.20 29.18 -11.20
C GLY A 236 6.39 28.24 -12.41
N PRO A 237 5.69 27.10 -12.42
CA PRO A 237 5.77 26.14 -13.52
C PRO A 237 5.20 26.72 -14.81
N ALA A 238 5.68 26.26 -15.96
CA ALA A 238 5.11 26.59 -17.25
C ALA A 238 3.66 26.07 -17.35
N TYR A 239 2.82 26.77 -18.11
CA TYR A 239 1.42 26.34 -18.29
C TYR A 239 1.29 24.98 -18.97
N ASP A 240 2.16 24.69 -19.96
CA ASP A 240 2.19 23.38 -20.60
C ASP A 240 2.65 22.27 -19.65
N SER A 241 3.53 22.58 -18.71
CA SER A 241 3.94 21.64 -17.65
C SER A 241 2.80 21.36 -16.67
N ILE A 242 1.98 22.37 -16.37
CA ILE A 242 0.77 22.19 -15.56
C ILE A 242 -0.23 21.31 -16.33
N ALA A 243 -0.48 21.61 -17.61
CA ALA A 243 -1.38 20.83 -18.44
C ALA A 243 -0.98 19.34 -18.51
N ARG A 244 0.32 19.07 -18.68
CA ARG A 244 0.84 17.68 -18.72
C ARG A 244 0.76 16.95 -17.38
N ARG A 245 0.84 17.67 -16.28
CA ARG A 245 0.86 17.07 -14.94
C ARG A 245 -0.52 16.71 -14.43
N TYR A 246 -1.54 17.43 -14.83
CA TYR A 246 -2.87 17.27 -14.28
C TYR A 246 -3.85 16.77 -15.34
N PRO A 247 -4.74 15.82 -14.99
CA PRO A 247 -5.75 15.33 -15.93
C PRO A 247 -6.71 16.45 -16.32
N PHE A 248 -7.15 16.44 -17.57
CA PHE A 248 -8.12 17.41 -18.08
C PHE A 248 -9.55 16.97 -17.74
N ASP A 249 -9.94 17.16 -16.51
CA ASP A 249 -11.28 16.88 -15.99
C ASP A 249 -11.79 18.00 -15.07
N TRP A 250 -13.07 17.96 -14.75
CA TRP A 250 -13.71 19.00 -13.95
C TRP A 250 -13.22 19.05 -12.50
N ALA A 251 -12.86 17.93 -11.91
CA ALA A 251 -12.31 17.89 -10.55
C ALA A 251 -10.98 18.63 -10.51
N THR A 252 -10.15 18.43 -11.52
CA THR A 252 -8.87 19.15 -11.67
C THR A 252 -9.06 20.64 -11.96
N VAL A 253 -10.01 20.99 -12.82
CA VAL A 253 -10.37 22.39 -13.08
C VAL A 253 -10.73 23.11 -11.78
N ASP A 254 -11.55 22.50 -10.94
CA ASP A 254 -11.95 23.07 -9.65
C ASP A 254 -10.78 23.21 -8.67
N VAL A 255 -9.90 22.19 -8.58
CA VAL A 255 -8.71 22.22 -7.72
C VAL A 255 -7.74 23.32 -8.15
N LEU A 256 -7.50 23.46 -9.45
CA LEU A 256 -6.62 24.51 -9.98
C LEU A 256 -7.24 25.89 -9.86
N ALA A 257 -8.55 26.01 -10.04
CA ALA A 257 -9.27 27.27 -9.81
C ALA A 257 -9.15 27.75 -8.36
N ASP A 258 -9.30 26.83 -7.40
CA ASP A 258 -9.06 27.13 -5.99
C ASP A 258 -7.59 27.49 -5.72
N LYS A 259 -6.64 26.81 -6.37
CA LYS A 259 -5.22 27.14 -6.28
C LYS A 259 -4.91 28.54 -6.82
N ILE A 260 -5.51 28.95 -7.92
CA ILE A 260 -5.39 30.29 -8.48
C ILE A 260 -5.91 31.33 -7.47
N ARG A 261 -7.10 31.12 -6.90
CA ARG A 261 -7.73 32.06 -5.98
C ARG A 261 -7.07 32.16 -4.61
N LEU A 262 -6.61 31.02 -4.07
CA LEU A 262 -6.12 30.90 -2.69
C LEU A 262 -4.58 30.92 -2.59
N GLY A 263 -3.88 30.68 -3.70
CA GLY A 263 -2.43 30.58 -3.72
C GLY A 263 -1.90 29.36 -2.96
N GLY A 264 -0.68 29.45 -2.48
CA GLY A 264 -0.04 28.44 -1.60
C GLY A 264 1.15 27.70 -2.23
N THR A 265 1.74 26.77 -1.50
CA THR A 265 2.96 26.02 -1.84
C THR A 265 2.70 24.51 -1.95
N GLY A 266 3.71 23.75 -2.34
CA GLY A 266 3.79 22.31 -2.15
C GLY A 266 3.70 21.46 -3.42
N ASN A 267 2.87 21.81 -4.39
CA ASN A 267 2.70 20.97 -5.59
C ASN A 267 3.85 21.10 -6.60
N TRP A 268 4.59 22.21 -6.56
CA TRP A 268 5.68 22.56 -7.47
C TRP A 268 6.88 23.13 -6.72
N GLY A 269 7.16 22.61 -5.52
CA GLY A 269 8.25 23.07 -4.67
C GLY A 269 7.80 24.04 -3.56
N THR A 270 8.78 24.71 -2.95
CA THR A 270 8.56 25.58 -1.79
C THR A 270 8.20 27.02 -2.12
N THR A 271 8.34 27.43 -3.38
CA THR A 271 8.01 28.80 -3.81
C THR A 271 6.49 29.01 -3.75
N PRO A 272 6.00 30.02 -2.99
CA PRO A 272 4.57 30.25 -2.86
C PRO A 272 4.00 30.90 -4.12
N MET A 273 2.86 30.40 -4.59
CA MET A 273 2.00 31.07 -5.56
C MET A 273 1.17 32.15 -4.85
N SER A 274 1.12 33.34 -5.38
CA SER A 274 0.29 34.43 -4.86
C SER A 274 -1.20 34.08 -4.98
N ALA A 275 -2.00 34.54 -4.02
CA ALA A 275 -3.45 34.39 -4.07
C ALA A 275 -4.07 35.49 -4.95
N HIS A 276 -5.14 35.16 -5.70
CA HIS A 276 -5.92 36.07 -6.51
C HIS A 276 -7.40 36.04 -6.07
N PRO A 277 -7.71 36.52 -4.84
CA PRO A 277 -9.06 36.40 -4.27
C PRO A 277 -10.11 37.24 -5.02
N ASP A 278 -9.66 38.23 -5.79
CA ASP A 278 -10.52 39.11 -6.58
C ASP A 278 -11.09 38.45 -7.84
N LEU A 279 -10.47 37.33 -8.28
CA LEU A 279 -11.03 36.56 -9.39
C LEU A 279 -12.31 35.86 -8.97
N SER A 280 -13.34 35.93 -9.81
CA SER A 280 -14.51 35.08 -9.64
C SER A 280 -14.12 33.60 -9.76
N ARG A 281 -14.88 32.69 -9.14
CA ARG A 281 -14.61 31.25 -9.28
C ARG A 281 -14.74 30.81 -10.75
N SER A 282 -15.73 31.35 -11.47
CA SER A 282 -15.93 31.09 -12.89
C SER A 282 -14.73 31.53 -13.74
N ASP A 283 -14.15 32.69 -13.45
CA ASP A 283 -12.96 33.16 -14.16
C ASP A 283 -11.76 32.24 -13.87
N ALA A 284 -11.56 31.88 -12.62
CA ALA A 284 -10.50 30.94 -12.24
C ALA A 284 -10.68 29.53 -12.86
N GLN A 285 -11.94 29.06 -12.99
CA GLN A 285 -12.25 27.81 -13.70
C GLN A 285 -11.96 27.92 -15.19
N ASN A 286 -12.33 29.03 -15.84
CA ASN A 286 -12.01 29.31 -17.24
C ASN A 286 -10.49 29.33 -17.46
N MET A 287 -9.74 29.98 -16.56
CA MET A 287 -8.27 29.98 -16.59
C MET A 287 -7.69 28.57 -16.46
N ALA A 288 -8.14 27.79 -15.47
CA ALA A 288 -7.71 26.43 -15.26
C ALA A 288 -8.05 25.53 -16.46
N TYR A 289 -9.26 25.70 -17.01
CA TYR A 289 -9.71 24.97 -18.21
C TYR A 289 -8.83 25.30 -19.42
N TYR A 290 -8.53 26.57 -19.66
CA TYR A 290 -7.61 27.01 -20.71
C TYR A 290 -6.21 26.42 -20.51
N ILE A 291 -5.67 26.49 -19.29
CA ILE A 291 -4.34 25.95 -18.99
C ILE A 291 -4.29 24.45 -19.28
N LEU A 292 -5.27 23.69 -18.81
CA LEU A 292 -5.35 22.25 -19.06
C LEU A 292 -5.57 21.91 -20.55
N SER A 293 -6.28 22.74 -21.30
CA SER A 293 -6.50 22.58 -22.74
C SER A 293 -5.24 22.80 -23.60
N LEU A 294 -4.17 23.34 -23.02
CA LEU A 294 -2.89 23.51 -23.72
C LEU A 294 -2.19 22.21 -24.04
N ASP A 295 -2.62 21.12 -23.41
CA ASP A 295 -2.21 19.75 -23.73
C ASP A 295 -3.21 19.11 -24.71
N ALA A 296 -3.45 19.77 -25.82
CA ALA A 296 -4.41 19.35 -26.85
C ALA A 296 -3.92 18.16 -27.74
N GLU A 297 -2.74 17.63 -27.50
CA GLU A 297 -2.35 16.32 -27.98
C GLU A 297 -2.63 15.30 -26.88
N PRO A 298 -3.19 14.12 -27.13
CA PRO A 298 -3.31 13.08 -26.14
C PRO A 298 -1.91 12.59 -25.79
N GLU A 299 -1.23 13.31 -24.92
CA GLU A 299 -0.10 12.75 -24.23
C GLU A 299 -0.66 11.72 -23.23
N PRO A 300 -0.06 10.53 -23.16
CA PRO A 300 -0.52 9.51 -22.23
C PRO A 300 -0.47 10.08 -20.83
N GLN A 301 -1.52 9.70 -20.06
CA GLN A 301 -1.53 9.69 -18.60
C GLN A 301 -0.13 9.63 -18.04
N GLU A 302 0.10 10.33 -16.88
CA GLU A 302 1.38 10.36 -16.15
C GLU A 302 2.39 9.42 -16.77
N ARG A 303 3.41 9.96 -17.42
CA ARG A 303 4.46 9.08 -17.91
C ARG A 303 5.05 8.36 -16.71
N VAL A 304 4.45 7.25 -16.33
CA VAL A 304 5.25 6.05 -16.14
C VAL A 304 5.95 5.93 -17.48
N VAL A 305 7.12 6.51 -17.59
CA VAL A 305 7.90 6.40 -18.81
C VAL A 305 8.17 4.92 -18.90
N ASP A 306 7.44 4.26 -19.80
CA ASP A 306 7.67 2.84 -20.01
C ASP A 306 9.07 2.72 -20.59
N ILE A 307 10.05 2.50 -19.69
CA ILE A 307 11.45 2.32 -20.05
C ILE A 307 11.57 1.12 -21.00
N ALA A 308 10.56 0.23 -21.02
CA ALA A 308 10.48 -0.96 -21.86
C ALA A 308 10.07 -0.72 -23.32
N LEU A 309 9.94 0.52 -23.79
CA LEU A 309 9.51 0.82 -25.15
C LEU A 309 10.44 0.21 -26.21
N ASN A 310 10.05 -0.94 -26.80
CA ASN A 310 10.43 -1.48 -28.11
C ASN A 310 11.92 -1.40 -28.53
N THR A 311 12.85 -1.30 -27.58
CA THR A 311 14.27 -1.47 -27.85
C THR A 311 14.70 -2.90 -27.56
N PRO A 312 15.54 -3.52 -28.39
CA PRO A 312 16.06 -4.85 -28.10
C PRO A 312 16.75 -4.84 -26.73
N ASP A 313 16.59 -5.92 -25.99
CA ASP A 313 17.26 -6.13 -24.71
C ASP A 313 18.74 -5.87 -24.86
N VAL A 314 19.24 -4.84 -24.17
CA VAL A 314 20.66 -4.56 -24.12
C VAL A 314 21.28 -5.44 -23.05
N THR A 315 21.97 -6.48 -23.47
CA THR A 315 22.74 -7.32 -22.55
C THR A 315 24.02 -6.61 -22.13
N PHE A 316 24.15 -6.37 -20.82
CA PHE A 316 25.42 -5.96 -20.25
C PHE A 316 26.34 -7.18 -20.10
N ASP A 317 27.58 -7.05 -20.53
CA ASP A 317 28.61 -8.03 -20.23
C ASP A 317 29.21 -7.72 -18.86
N LEU A 318 28.49 -8.14 -17.79
CA LEU A 318 28.91 -7.99 -16.41
C LEU A 318 29.60 -9.26 -15.93
N ASP A 319 30.80 -9.14 -15.39
CA ASP A 319 31.52 -10.23 -14.74
C ASP A 319 32.37 -9.71 -13.57
N ASN A 320 32.92 -10.65 -12.79
CA ASN A 320 33.82 -10.37 -11.68
C ASN A 320 35.30 -10.55 -12.06
N ASP A 321 35.68 -10.35 -13.35
CA ASP A 321 37.04 -10.50 -13.82
C ASP A 321 37.85 -9.23 -13.62
N ASP A 322 38.82 -9.24 -12.71
CA ASP A 322 39.72 -8.13 -12.42
C ASP A 322 40.65 -7.75 -13.62
N ARG A 323 40.71 -8.57 -14.69
CA ARG A 323 41.56 -8.35 -15.86
C ARG A 323 41.11 -7.20 -16.75
N ARG A 324 39.87 -6.68 -16.56
CA ARG A 324 39.38 -5.52 -17.32
C ARG A 324 40.12 -4.23 -16.99
N GLY A 325 40.68 -4.10 -15.80
CA GLY A 325 41.59 -3.02 -15.44
C GLY A 325 43.02 -3.22 -15.99
N GLY A 326 43.67 -2.18 -16.40
CA GLY A 326 45.04 -2.24 -16.92
C GLY A 326 45.55 -0.89 -17.46
N ASP A 327 46.75 -0.89 -18.04
CA ASP A 327 47.40 0.32 -18.56
C ASP A 327 47.02 0.68 -20.01
N ASN A 328 46.12 -0.07 -20.64
CA ASN A 328 45.70 0.17 -22.02
C ASN A 328 44.82 1.43 -22.10
N LYS A 329 45.33 2.45 -22.83
CA LYS A 329 44.58 3.70 -23.06
C LYS A 329 43.89 3.76 -24.44
N ASP A 330 43.96 2.69 -25.22
CA ASP A 330 43.24 2.62 -26.48
C ASP A 330 41.71 2.53 -26.20
N LYS A 331 40.95 3.36 -26.91
CA LYS A 331 39.49 3.41 -26.72
C LYS A 331 38.82 2.21 -27.41
N GLN A 332 38.05 1.48 -26.61
CA GLN A 332 37.29 0.33 -27.04
C GLN A 332 35.80 0.68 -27.05
N ALA A 333 35.00 0.00 -27.86
CA ALA A 333 33.55 0.22 -27.99
C ALA A 333 32.82 -0.13 -26.69
N GLY A 334 31.75 0.62 -26.42
CA GLY A 334 30.91 0.51 -25.26
C GLY A 334 31.32 1.38 -24.08
N ALA A 335 30.41 1.63 -23.18
CA ALA A 335 30.64 2.31 -21.90
C ALA A 335 31.17 1.32 -20.87
N ALA A 336 32.17 1.68 -20.09
CA ALA A 336 32.57 0.92 -18.92
C ALA A 336 31.50 1.07 -17.83
N VAL A 337 31.07 -0.02 -17.23
CA VAL A 337 30.10 -0.02 -16.12
C VAL A 337 30.69 -0.69 -14.90
N SER A 338 30.48 -0.12 -13.72
CA SER A 338 30.86 -0.69 -12.43
C SER A 338 29.63 -0.71 -11.52
N LEU A 339 29.37 -1.84 -10.86
CA LEU A 339 28.23 -2.04 -9.96
C LEU A 339 28.73 -2.23 -8.53
N TYR A 340 28.08 -1.55 -7.61
CA TYR A 340 28.36 -1.53 -6.17
C TYR A 340 27.12 -1.92 -5.39
N LEU A 341 27.29 -2.67 -4.32
CA LEU A 341 26.23 -2.82 -3.31
C LEU A 341 26.35 -1.69 -2.29
N VAL A 342 25.22 -1.11 -1.94
CA VAL A 342 25.11 0.03 -1.03
C VAL A 342 24.11 -0.29 0.09
N ASN A 343 24.35 0.25 1.27
CA ASN A 343 23.50 0.04 2.44
C ASN A 343 22.58 1.24 2.73
N ASP A 344 22.73 2.32 1.97
CA ASP A 344 22.07 3.60 2.22
C ASP A 344 21.67 4.25 0.89
N SER A 345 20.45 4.80 0.85
CA SER A 345 19.93 5.60 -0.27
C SER A 345 20.32 7.07 -0.20
N GLY A 346 21.16 7.47 0.77
CA GLY A 346 21.63 8.84 0.91
C GLY A 346 22.53 9.33 -0.22
N ASP A 347 22.97 10.57 -0.16
CA ASP A 347 23.77 11.29 -1.18
C ASP A 347 25.14 10.62 -1.47
N LEU A 348 25.11 9.46 -2.13
CA LEU A 348 26.27 8.61 -2.41
C LEU A 348 27.14 9.05 -3.61
N TYR A 349 26.66 10.02 -4.37
CA TYR A 349 27.23 10.38 -5.69
C TYR A 349 28.69 10.89 -5.66
N GLU A 350 29.18 11.38 -4.55
CA GLU A 350 30.53 11.91 -4.47
C GLU A 350 31.52 11.06 -3.63
N ASP A 351 31.03 10.34 -2.62
CA ASP A 351 31.90 9.68 -1.62
C ASP A 351 31.98 8.17 -1.76
N LEU A 352 30.98 7.51 -2.36
CA LEU A 352 30.91 6.05 -2.42
C LEU A 352 32.11 5.44 -3.16
N THR A 353 32.44 6.03 -4.30
CA THR A 353 33.51 5.51 -5.15
C THR A 353 34.92 5.74 -4.58
N LYS A 354 35.06 6.58 -3.55
CA LYS A 354 36.32 6.79 -2.86
C LYS A 354 36.59 5.73 -1.79
N SER A 355 35.54 5.20 -1.16
CA SER A 355 35.65 4.27 -0.02
C SER A 355 35.25 2.85 -0.34
N THR A 356 34.49 2.60 -1.40
CA THR A 356 33.91 1.30 -1.74
C THR A 356 34.48 0.78 -3.08
N LEU A 357 34.61 -0.53 -3.19
CA LEU A 357 35.01 -1.19 -4.44
C LEU A 357 33.77 -1.81 -5.11
N PRO A 358 33.71 -1.83 -6.45
CA PRO A 358 32.63 -2.49 -7.16
C PRO A 358 32.69 -4.00 -6.98
N ILE A 359 31.53 -4.64 -7.09
CA ILE A 359 31.39 -6.10 -7.09
C ILE A 359 31.43 -6.67 -8.49
N LEU A 360 31.01 -5.93 -9.49
CA LEU A 360 31.04 -6.30 -10.91
C LEU A 360 31.56 -5.14 -11.74
N ASN A 361 32.33 -5.46 -12.76
CA ASN A 361 32.67 -4.56 -13.86
C ASN A 361 32.11 -5.13 -15.16
N GLY A 362 31.76 -4.26 -16.09
CA GLY A 362 31.23 -4.67 -17.37
C GLY A 362 31.34 -3.66 -18.47
N ILE A 363 30.84 -4.02 -19.63
CA ILE A 363 30.72 -3.17 -20.80
C ILE A 363 29.26 -3.05 -21.17
N ALA A 364 28.75 -1.84 -21.18
CA ALA A 364 27.40 -1.52 -21.63
C ALA A 364 27.47 -1.01 -23.08
N PRO A 365 26.91 -1.71 -24.05
CA PRO A 365 26.83 -1.23 -25.42
C PRO A 365 26.08 0.10 -25.51
N ALA A 366 24.95 0.20 -24.81
CA ALA A 366 24.17 1.42 -24.63
C ALA A 366 23.74 1.55 -23.17
N ILE A 367 23.36 2.76 -22.74
CA ILE A 367 22.89 2.99 -21.35
C ILE A 367 21.37 2.93 -21.37
N HIS A 368 20.86 1.69 -21.22
CA HIS A 368 19.44 1.39 -21.22
C HIS A 368 19.17 0.10 -20.43
N LEU A 369 18.53 0.25 -19.27
CA LEU A 369 18.05 -0.82 -18.40
C LEU A 369 16.53 -0.75 -18.39
N PRO A 370 15.83 -1.60 -19.14
CA PRO A 370 14.40 -1.41 -19.37
C PRO A 370 13.53 -1.69 -18.14
N THR A 371 13.92 -2.63 -17.27
CA THR A 371 13.20 -2.98 -16.04
C THR A 371 14.04 -3.86 -15.14
N SER A 372 13.52 -4.22 -13.97
CA SER A 372 14.14 -5.16 -13.05
C SER A 372 14.41 -6.55 -13.67
N GLY A 373 15.44 -7.23 -13.20
CA GLY A 373 15.82 -8.59 -13.61
C GLY A 373 17.03 -8.68 -14.54
N VAL A 374 17.48 -7.59 -15.14
CA VAL A 374 18.68 -7.57 -16.01
C VAL A 374 19.96 -7.81 -15.20
N LEU A 375 19.97 -7.38 -13.93
CA LEU A 375 21.10 -7.55 -13.02
C LEU A 375 20.99 -8.85 -12.17
N GLY A 376 20.15 -9.78 -12.58
CA GLY A 376 19.97 -11.06 -11.88
C GLY A 376 19.26 -10.89 -10.53
N GLU A 377 19.91 -11.30 -9.45
CA GLU A 377 19.37 -11.18 -8.09
C GLU A 377 19.52 -9.77 -7.48
N ILE A 378 20.23 -8.88 -8.13
CA ILE A 378 20.46 -7.51 -7.65
C ILE A 378 19.33 -6.63 -8.16
N ASN A 379 18.37 -6.32 -7.29
CA ASN A 379 17.19 -5.52 -7.65
C ASN A 379 17.05 -4.25 -6.80
N GLU A 380 17.69 -4.20 -5.64
CA GLU A 380 17.60 -3.10 -4.68
C GLU A 380 18.97 -2.82 -4.05
N HIS A 381 19.12 -1.65 -3.48
CA HIS A 381 20.33 -1.22 -2.73
C HIS A 381 21.62 -1.38 -3.52
N PHE A 382 21.63 -0.84 -4.73
CA PHE A 382 22.83 -0.83 -5.56
C PHE A 382 23.08 0.54 -6.19
N TYR A 383 24.32 0.72 -6.62
CA TYR A 383 24.77 1.90 -7.32
C TYR A 383 25.57 1.49 -8.56
N MET A 384 25.37 2.18 -9.66
CA MET A 384 26.10 1.94 -10.90
C MET A 384 26.80 3.20 -11.39
N GLU A 385 28.01 3.04 -11.87
CA GLU A 385 28.72 4.07 -12.63
C GLU A 385 28.93 3.63 -14.06
N PHE A 386 28.56 4.46 -15.01
CA PHE A 386 28.88 4.33 -16.42
C PHE A 386 29.89 5.40 -16.79
N LYS A 387 31.07 4.98 -17.28
CA LYS A 387 32.19 5.86 -17.60
C LYS A 387 32.68 5.62 -19.00
N GLY A 388 33.17 6.68 -19.61
CA GLY A 388 33.84 6.60 -20.93
C GLY A 388 33.71 7.86 -21.73
N PHE A 389 33.54 7.69 -23.02
CA PHE A 389 33.54 8.78 -24.00
C PHE A 389 32.35 8.62 -24.95
N ILE A 390 31.69 9.72 -25.25
CA ILE A 390 30.77 9.84 -26.38
C ILE A 390 31.57 10.43 -27.55
N LYS A 391 31.67 9.67 -28.64
CA LYS A 391 32.28 10.12 -29.86
C LYS A 391 31.31 10.94 -30.69
N SER A 392 31.69 12.15 -31.09
CA SER A 392 30.94 12.96 -32.04
C SER A 392 31.82 13.27 -33.27
N ASP A 393 31.26 13.12 -34.46
CA ASP A 393 31.96 13.40 -35.71
C ASP A 393 31.99 14.90 -36.06
N GLU A 394 31.16 15.68 -35.37
CA GLU A 394 31.08 17.14 -35.53
C GLU A 394 30.74 17.81 -34.18
N THR A 395 30.96 19.12 -34.09
CA THR A 395 30.48 19.92 -32.95
C THR A 395 28.98 20.16 -33.15
N VAL A 396 28.15 19.64 -32.25
CA VAL A 396 26.69 19.62 -32.39
C VAL A 396 25.99 19.81 -31.05
N ASN A 397 24.85 20.47 -31.08
CA ASN A 397 23.98 20.55 -29.89
C ASN A 397 22.97 19.42 -29.94
N LYS A 398 22.82 18.71 -28.82
CA LYS A 398 21.80 17.65 -28.58
C LYS A 398 21.01 18.01 -27.34
N THR A 399 19.77 17.60 -27.29
CA THR A 399 19.03 17.53 -26.03
C THR A 399 19.13 16.12 -25.50
N PHE A 400 19.81 15.96 -24.35
CA PHE A 400 19.88 14.69 -23.65
C PHE A 400 18.66 14.56 -22.72
N ARG A 401 18.13 13.36 -22.64
CA ARG A 401 17.09 12.94 -21.68
C ARG A 401 17.63 11.79 -20.87
N LEU A 402 17.66 11.95 -19.56
CA LEU A 402 17.99 10.89 -18.62
C LEU A 402 16.69 10.48 -17.90
N ILE A 403 16.34 9.21 -18.02
CA ILE A 403 15.21 8.61 -17.34
C ILE A 403 15.76 7.63 -16.33
N SER A 404 15.36 7.72 -15.08
CA SER A 404 15.74 6.75 -14.06
C SER A 404 14.64 6.53 -13.03
N ASP A 405 14.66 5.36 -12.45
CA ASP A 405 13.95 4.86 -11.30
C ASP A 405 14.99 4.08 -10.48
N ASP A 406 15.56 4.54 -9.36
CA ASP A 406 15.46 5.85 -8.71
C ASP A 406 16.41 6.92 -9.31
N GLY A 407 17.29 7.48 -8.46
CA GLY A 407 18.11 8.65 -8.71
C GLY A 407 19.26 8.49 -9.70
N SER A 408 19.54 9.52 -10.49
CA SER A 408 20.69 9.52 -11.41
C SER A 408 21.28 10.90 -11.66
N VAL A 409 22.55 10.91 -12.10
CA VAL A 409 23.28 12.14 -12.46
C VAL A 409 24.07 11.89 -13.72
N LEU A 410 24.03 12.83 -14.66
CA LEU A 410 24.88 12.81 -15.85
C LEU A 410 25.88 13.97 -15.83
N LYS A 411 27.17 13.65 -15.93
CA LYS A 411 28.27 14.61 -16.10
C LYS A 411 28.87 14.44 -17.49
N LEU A 412 29.15 15.55 -18.15
CA LEU A 412 29.84 15.59 -19.45
C LEU A 412 30.99 16.58 -19.38
N ASN A 413 32.19 16.15 -19.84
CA ASN A 413 33.40 16.93 -19.82
C ASN A 413 33.66 17.61 -18.45
N GLY A 414 33.40 16.88 -17.37
CA GLY A 414 33.55 17.31 -15.98
C GLY A 414 32.43 18.21 -15.43
N SER A 415 31.43 18.60 -16.23
CA SER A 415 30.31 19.41 -15.80
C SER A 415 29.06 18.54 -15.59
N GLU A 416 28.36 18.74 -14.47
CA GLU A 416 27.08 18.13 -14.24
C GLU A 416 26.02 18.80 -15.14
N ILE A 417 25.38 18.01 -15.98
CA ILE A 417 24.43 18.50 -16.98
C ILE A 417 22.99 18.06 -16.71
N ILE A 418 22.78 16.92 -16.05
CA ILE A 418 21.48 16.46 -15.58
C ILE A 418 21.61 16.03 -14.12
N ASP A 419 20.76 16.57 -13.29
CA ASP A 419 20.53 16.17 -11.90
C ASP A 419 19.12 15.59 -11.78
N ASN A 420 19.04 14.29 -11.54
CA ASN A 420 17.80 13.54 -11.29
C ASN A 420 17.97 12.73 -10.01
N ARG A 421 18.59 13.31 -8.96
CA ARG A 421 18.81 12.66 -7.67
C ARG A 421 17.50 12.46 -6.91
N GLY A 422 17.51 11.51 -5.99
CA GLY A 422 16.43 11.22 -5.04
C GLY A 422 15.81 9.86 -5.26
N ASP A 423 15.01 9.45 -4.31
CA ASP A 423 14.20 8.24 -4.40
C ASP A 423 12.88 8.60 -5.10
N HIS A 424 12.65 8.05 -6.28
CA HIS A 424 11.47 8.35 -7.08
C HIS A 424 11.23 7.25 -8.12
N GLY A 425 10.00 7.05 -8.53
CA GLY A 425 9.69 6.22 -9.70
C GLY A 425 10.29 6.82 -10.97
N ALA A 426 10.10 6.18 -12.12
CA ALA A 426 10.70 6.60 -13.38
C ALA A 426 10.39 8.07 -13.75
N VAL A 427 11.39 8.93 -13.66
CA VAL A 427 11.34 10.37 -13.98
C VAL A 427 12.30 10.70 -15.10
N ALA A 428 11.87 11.54 -16.04
CA ALA A 428 12.68 12.03 -17.14
C ALA A 428 13.14 13.47 -16.89
N VAL A 429 14.45 13.72 -17.03
CA VAL A 429 15.04 15.07 -16.97
C VAL A 429 15.81 15.35 -18.25
N ASP A 430 15.56 16.51 -18.85
CA ASP A 430 16.15 16.93 -20.12
C ASP A 430 17.20 18.03 -19.91
N ALA A 431 18.29 17.97 -20.70
CA ALA A 431 19.27 19.05 -20.78
C ALA A 431 19.80 19.26 -22.21
N LYS A 432 19.93 20.51 -22.62
CA LYS A 432 20.61 20.86 -23.89
C LYS A 432 22.11 20.91 -23.69
N VAL A 433 22.85 20.19 -24.51
CA VAL A 433 24.29 19.98 -24.36
C VAL A 433 24.99 20.12 -25.71
N GLY A 434 26.09 20.83 -25.71
CA GLY A 434 27.04 20.87 -26.83
C GLY A 434 28.02 19.68 -26.76
N LEU A 435 28.05 18.87 -27.79
CA LEU A 435 29.09 17.88 -28.00
C LEU A 435 30.18 18.47 -28.88
N GLU A 436 31.41 18.39 -28.42
CA GLU A 436 32.58 18.76 -29.23
C GLU A 436 32.90 17.65 -30.24
N LYS A 437 33.42 18.03 -31.39
CA LYS A 437 33.98 17.07 -32.35
C LYS A 437 35.10 16.26 -31.71
N GLY A 438 35.00 14.93 -31.76
CA GLY A 438 35.95 14.01 -31.14
C GLY A 438 35.37 13.34 -29.88
N TRP A 439 36.15 13.29 -28.82
CA TRP A 439 35.83 12.55 -27.60
C TRP A 439 35.27 13.49 -26.52
N ASN A 440 34.06 13.21 -26.06
CA ASN A 440 33.41 13.89 -24.95
C ASN A 440 33.38 12.92 -23.77
N GLU A 441 34.12 13.20 -22.73
CA GLU A 441 34.16 12.35 -21.53
C GLU A 441 32.82 12.43 -20.82
N PHE A 442 32.28 11.29 -20.40
CA PHE A 442 31.04 11.25 -19.62
C PHE A 442 31.16 10.36 -18.38
N LEU A 443 30.41 10.73 -17.37
CA LEU A 443 30.14 9.94 -16.17
C LEU A 443 28.63 9.98 -15.92
N LEU A 444 27.97 8.80 -15.96
CA LEU A 444 26.61 8.65 -15.53
C LEU A 444 26.58 7.79 -14.26
N GLN A 445 25.93 8.30 -13.24
CA GLN A 445 25.78 7.69 -11.93
C GLN A 445 24.30 7.37 -11.73
N PHE A 446 24.03 6.16 -11.28
CA PHE A 446 22.66 5.66 -11.06
C PHE A 446 22.59 4.97 -9.71
N GLN A 447 21.64 5.37 -8.91
CA GLN A 447 21.38 4.80 -7.59
C GLN A 447 20.01 4.15 -7.58
N GLN A 448 19.93 2.99 -6.97
CA GLN A 448 18.69 2.27 -6.71
C GLN A 448 18.57 2.00 -5.21
N GLY A 449 17.46 2.49 -4.62
CA GLY A 449 17.03 2.16 -3.27
C GLY A 449 16.21 0.88 -3.24
N GLY A 450 14.90 0.99 -3.21
CA GLY A 450 13.99 -0.16 -3.14
C GLY A 450 12.94 -0.16 -4.27
N GLY A 451 12.36 -1.33 -4.56
CA GLY A 451 11.32 -1.48 -5.57
C GLY A 451 11.82 -1.88 -6.95
N GLY A 452 11.16 -1.41 -8.00
CA GLY A 452 11.61 -1.61 -9.38
C GLY A 452 12.73 -0.64 -9.74
N TYR A 453 13.57 -0.97 -10.70
CA TYR A 453 14.58 -0.07 -11.22
C TYR A 453 14.49 0.09 -12.73
N GLY A 454 15.01 1.20 -13.23
CA GLY A 454 15.12 1.45 -14.66
C GLY A 454 16.05 2.62 -14.95
N LEU A 455 16.73 2.56 -16.08
CA LEU A 455 17.63 3.62 -16.52
C LEU A 455 17.63 3.72 -18.05
N SER A 456 17.52 4.93 -18.60
CA SER A 456 17.64 5.15 -20.05
C SER A 456 18.26 6.49 -20.34
N LEU A 457 19.36 6.48 -21.07
CA LEU A 457 19.96 7.69 -21.63
C LEU A 457 19.56 7.84 -23.09
N GLN A 458 18.84 8.90 -23.37
CA GLN A 458 18.32 9.22 -24.71
C GLN A 458 18.86 10.58 -25.17
N TRP A 459 18.75 10.84 -26.47
CA TRP A 459 19.00 12.16 -27.04
C TRP A 459 18.06 12.53 -28.18
N SER A 460 18.02 13.80 -28.50
CA SER A 460 17.20 14.37 -29.57
C SER A 460 17.94 15.55 -30.26
N ASP A 461 17.72 15.68 -31.55
CA ASP A 461 18.20 16.83 -32.33
C ASP A 461 17.25 18.04 -32.21
N ASP A 462 15.96 17.78 -32.07
CA ASP A 462 14.91 18.81 -32.06
C ASP A 462 14.28 19.04 -30.69
N GLY A 463 14.67 18.25 -29.69
CA GLY A 463 14.11 18.27 -28.33
C GLY A 463 12.68 17.70 -28.24
N LYS A 464 12.18 17.02 -29.29
CA LYS A 464 10.82 16.49 -29.35
C LYS A 464 10.78 14.97 -29.52
N GLN A 465 11.59 14.44 -30.44
CA GLN A 465 11.70 13.01 -30.67
C GLN A 465 13.00 12.50 -30.06
N PHE A 466 12.86 11.64 -29.05
CA PHE A 466 14.00 11.05 -28.34
C PHE A 466 14.22 9.62 -28.77
N THR A 467 15.48 9.25 -28.90
CA THR A 467 15.94 7.88 -29.14
C THR A 467 17.04 7.53 -28.16
N VAL A 468 17.14 6.26 -27.78
CA VAL A 468 18.27 5.80 -26.95
C VAL A 468 19.57 6.19 -27.65
N VAL A 469 20.54 6.71 -26.89
CA VAL A 469 21.84 7.05 -27.43
C VAL A 469 22.47 5.79 -28.03
N PRO A 470 22.82 5.78 -29.31
CA PRO A 470 23.21 4.54 -30.00
C PRO A 470 24.55 3.99 -29.47
N ASP A 471 24.69 2.68 -29.52
CA ASP A 471 25.88 1.94 -29.09
C ASP A 471 27.16 2.37 -29.81
N SER A 472 27.04 2.77 -31.06
CA SER A 472 28.15 3.16 -31.94
C SER A 472 28.91 4.41 -31.47
N VAL A 473 28.36 5.18 -30.52
CA VAL A 473 29.01 6.38 -30.02
C VAL A 473 29.70 6.21 -28.65
N PHE A 474 29.46 5.12 -27.94
CA PHE A 474 30.08 4.86 -26.64
C PHE A 474 31.41 4.16 -26.76
N TYR A 475 32.39 4.69 -26.03
CA TYR A 475 33.75 4.14 -25.93
C TYR A 475 34.27 4.26 -24.50
N HIS A 476 35.21 3.38 -24.14
CA HIS A 476 35.91 3.41 -22.85
C HIS A 476 37.41 3.08 -23.05
N ASP A 477 38.23 3.29 -22.03
CA ASP A 477 39.56 2.74 -21.89
C ASP A 477 39.72 2.01 -20.55
N ALA A 478 40.82 1.29 -20.39
CA ALA A 478 41.04 0.45 -19.20
C ALA A 478 41.06 1.25 -17.88
N SER A 479 41.32 2.56 -17.91
CA SER A 479 41.34 3.43 -16.73
C SER A 479 39.94 3.62 -16.09
N ALA A 480 38.87 3.29 -16.83
CA ALA A 480 37.51 3.39 -16.34
C ALA A 480 37.14 2.30 -15.30
N PHE A 481 37.90 1.19 -15.30
CA PHE A 481 37.63 0.06 -14.40
C PHE A 481 38.41 0.16 -13.08
N ARG A 482 37.78 -0.36 -12.01
CA ARG A 482 38.37 -0.43 -10.68
C ARG A 482 38.59 -1.89 -10.29
N LYS A 483 39.45 -2.14 -9.31
CA LYS A 483 39.59 -3.46 -8.68
C LYS A 483 38.31 -3.89 -8.06
N LEU A 484 37.93 -5.15 -8.26
CA LEU A 484 36.71 -5.73 -7.74
C LEU A 484 36.83 -6.18 -6.29
N LEU A 485 35.72 -6.09 -5.57
CA LEU A 485 35.50 -6.91 -4.37
C LEU A 485 35.14 -8.34 -4.82
N PRO A 486 35.61 -9.36 -4.10
CA PRO A 486 35.17 -10.73 -4.37
C PRO A 486 33.63 -10.84 -4.22
N TYR A 487 32.97 -11.14 -5.31
CA TYR A 487 31.53 -11.37 -5.36
C TYR A 487 31.24 -12.58 -6.24
N VAL A 488 30.35 -13.44 -5.81
CA VAL A 488 29.90 -14.58 -6.60
C VAL A 488 28.45 -14.31 -6.99
N ALA A 489 28.23 -13.95 -8.24
CA ALA A 489 26.88 -13.77 -8.78
C ALA A 489 26.13 -15.10 -8.79
N LYS A 490 24.92 -15.09 -8.28
CA LYS A 490 24.03 -16.25 -8.34
C LYS A 490 23.43 -16.37 -9.75
N LYS A 491 23.54 -17.55 -10.35
CA LYS A 491 22.94 -17.79 -11.65
C LYS A 491 21.42 -17.91 -11.50
N VAL A 492 20.68 -17.05 -12.14
CA VAL A 492 19.21 -17.06 -12.10
C VAL A 492 18.69 -18.27 -12.89
N SER A 493 17.86 -19.09 -12.25
CA SER A 493 17.15 -20.20 -12.90
C SER A 493 15.95 -19.68 -13.67
N THR A 494 15.59 -20.36 -14.74
CA THR A 494 14.34 -20.15 -15.50
C THR A 494 13.27 -21.19 -15.17
N VAL A 495 13.57 -22.10 -14.22
CA VAL A 495 12.67 -23.19 -13.83
C VAL A 495 11.81 -22.75 -12.64
N PRO A 496 10.47 -22.71 -12.80
CA PRO A 496 9.58 -22.38 -11.68
C PRO A 496 9.83 -23.27 -10.46
N GLY A 497 9.92 -22.66 -9.27
CA GLY A 497 10.24 -23.39 -8.02
C GLY A 497 11.73 -23.66 -7.80
N ASP A 498 12.60 -23.29 -8.72
CA ASP A 498 14.05 -23.36 -8.59
C ASP A 498 14.66 -21.96 -8.78
N GLN A 499 14.88 -21.23 -7.71
CA GLN A 499 15.32 -19.83 -7.68
C GLN A 499 14.37 -18.86 -8.45
N MET A 500 13.18 -19.31 -8.73
CA MET A 500 12.10 -18.58 -9.40
C MET A 500 10.78 -18.85 -8.67
N PRO A 501 9.82 -17.90 -8.69
CA PRO A 501 8.49 -18.17 -8.19
C PRO A 501 7.86 -19.40 -8.86
N LEU A 502 7.01 -20.11 -8.14
CA LEU A 502 6.13 -21.09 -8.72
C LEU A 502 5.09 -20.41 -9.63
N ASN A 503 4.58 -21.14 -10.62
CA ASN A 503 3.53 -20.67 -11.51
C ASN A 503 2.31 -21.61 -11.55
N ALA A 504 2.18 -22.48 -10.56
CA ALA A 504 1.15 -23.51 -10.48
C ALA A 504 0.57 -23.66 -9.09
N VAL A 505 -0.64 -24.20 -9.03
CA VAL A 505 -1.28 -24.68 -7.80
C VAL A 505 -0.59 -25.94 -7.33
N HIS A 506 -0.41 -26.06 -6.00
CA HIS A 506 0.20 -27.23 -5.38
C HIS A 506 -0.56 -28.52 -5.71
N PRO A 507 0.12 -29.60 -6.18
CA PRO A 507 -0.54 -30.81 -6.67
C PRO A 507 -1.47 -31.51 -5.68
N SER A 508 -1.29 -31.29 -4.38
CA SER A 508 -2.16 -31.84 -3.33
C SER A 508 -3.50 -31.08 -3.18
N PHE A 509 -3.74 -30.06 -4.01
CA PHE A 509 -4.96 -29.28 -3.95
C PHE A 509 -5.62 -29.15 -5.33
N ASP A 510 -6.92 -29.32 -5.37
CA ASP A 510 -7.74 -28.94 -6.49
C ASP A 510 -8.29 -27.53 -6.27
N MET A 511 -8.08 -26.62 -7.23
CA MET A 511 -8.51 -25.23 -7.12
C MET A 511 -9.85 -25.01 -7.85
N PHE A 512 -10.75 -24.28 -7.22
CA PHE A 512 -12.03 -23.85 -7.78
C PHE A 512 -12.19 -22.35 -7.59
N GLN A 513 -12.96 -21.71 -8.48
CA GLN A 513 -13.46 -20.37 -8.24
C GLN A 513 -14.56 -20.40 -7.18
N ALA A 514 -14.49 -19.56 -6.18
CA ALA A 514 -15.51 -19.42 -5.14
C ALA A 514 -16.35 -18.14 -5.33
N LYS A 515 -16.51 -17.72 -6.60
CA LYS A 515 -17.30 -16.57 -7.01
C LYS A 515 -17.81 -16.76 -8.45
N PRO A 516 -18.97 -16.18 -8.82
CA PRO A 516 -19.37 -16.09 -10.22
C PRO A 516 -18.40 -15.25 -11.06
N SER A 517 -18.36 -15.48 -12.35
CA SER A 517 -17.47 -14.79 -13.31
C SER A 517 -17.63 -13.27 -13.28
N GLU A 518 -18.87 -12.78 -13.22
CA GLU A 518 -19.21 -11.35 -13.21
C GLU A 518 -18.99 -10.65 -11.84
N PHE A 519 -18.63 -11.39 -10.80
CA PHE A 519 -18.36 -10.83 -9.48
C PHE A 519 -16.84 -10.62 -9.30
N HIS A 520 -16.41 -9.38 -9.11
CA HIS A 520 -15.02 -8.97 -9.05
C HIS A 520 -14.64 -8.38 -7.67
N PRO A 521 -14.66 -9.17 -6.58
CA PRO A 521 -14.42 -8.65 -5.24
C PRO A 521 -12.93 -8.45 -4.96
N ARG A 522 -12.56 -7.27 -4.47
CA ARG A 522 -11.28 -7.03 -3.78
C ARG A 522 -11.43 -7.44 -2.33
N ILE A 523 -10.91 -8.59 -1.98
CA ILE A 523 -11.20 -9.19 -0.67
C ILE A 523 -10.45 -8.48 0.46
N GLY A 524 -11.18 -7.77 1.33
CA GLY A 524 -10.69 -7.18 2.57
C GLY A 524 -10.72 -8.15 3.76
N GLY A 525 -11.73 -9.01 3.81
CA GLY A 525 -11.89 -10.02 4.85
C GLY A 525 -12.85 -11.13 4.42
N ILE A 526 -12.72 -12.31 5.02
CA ILE A 526 -13.53 -13.49 4.78
C ILE A 526 -13.89 -14.10 6.14
N ASP A 527 -15.16 -14.47 6.34
CA ASP A 527 -15.60 -15.35 7.42
C ASP A 527 -16.84 -16.15 6.99
N PHE A 528 -17.40 -16.95 7.86
CA PHE A 528 -18.53 -17.84 7.54
C PHE A 528 -19.65 -17.64 8.55
N ILE A 529 -20.86 -17.48 8.03
CA ILE A 529 -22.08 -17.45 8.86
C ILE A 529 -22.41 -18.89 9.26
N ASP A 530 -22.35 -19.79 8.28
CA ASP A 530 -22.56 -21.23 8.46
C ASP A 530 -21.87 -22.01 7.32
N LYS A 531 -22.16 -23.31 7.21
CA LYS A 531 -21.59 -24.18 6.17
C LYS A 531 -22.04 -23.85 4.74
N ASP A 532 -23.12 -23.08 4.58
CA ASP A 532 -23.74 -22.76 3.29
C ASP A 532 -23.62 -21.27 2.93
N LYS A 533 -23.20 -20.43 3.89
CA LYS A 533 -23.07 -18.97 3.74
C LYS A 533 -21.69 -18.47 4.15
N MET A 534 -20.95 -17.96 3.19
CA MET A 534 -19.74 -17.17 3.39
C MET A 534 -20.09 -15.69 3.49
N VAL A 535 -19.39 -14.94 4.30
CA VAL A 535 -19.48 -13.47 4.36
C VAL A 535 -18.11 -12.86 4.04
N ILE A 536 -18.10 -11.85 3.17
CA ILE A 536 -16.88 -11.14 2.77
C ILE A 536 -17.09 -9.64 2.88
N CYS A 537 -16.02 -8.91 3.15
CA CYS A 537 -15.98 -7.46 2.94
C CYS A 537 -14.99 -7.10 1.81
N THR A 538 -15.24 -5.98 1.11
CA THR A 538 -14.43 -5.55 -0.04
C THR A 538 -13.69 -4.26 0.25
N TRP A 539 -12.40 -4.26 -0.08
CA TRP A 539 -11.53 -3.09 0.00
C TRP A 539 -11.55 -2.34 -1.34
N ASP A 540 -12.60 -1.57 -1.53
CA ASP A 540 -12.87 -0.75 -2.71
C ASP A 540 -13.68 0.49 -2.34
N ALA A 541 -14.01 1.33 -3.33
CA ALA A 541 -14.78 2.56 -3.12
C ALA A 541 -16.21 2.31 -2.62
N THR A 542 -16.75 1.12 -2.82
CA THR A 542 -18.08 0.76 -2.29
C THR A 542 -18.01 0.44 -0.80
N GLY A 543 -16.90 -0.16 -0.34
CA GLY A 543 -16.75 -0.60 1.05
C GLY A 543 -17.89 -1.51 1.46
N ALA A 544 -18.10 -2.59 0.71
CA ALA A 544 -19.28 -3.42 0.81
C ALA A 544 -19.07 -4.69 1.63
N VAL A 545 -20.16 -5.26 2.08
CA VAL A 545 -20.23 -6.61 2.65
C VAL A 545 -21.21 -7.44 1.84
N TYR A 546 -20.82 -8.67 1.51
CA TYR A 546 -21.63 -9.61 0.73
C TYR A 546 -21.77 -10.93 1.46
N ILE A 547 -22.94 -11.56 1.30
CA ILE A 547 -23.16 -12.97 1.60
C ILE A 547 -23.08 -13.73 0.27
N LEU A 548 -22.30 -14.81 0.27
CA LEU A 548 -22.22 -15.77 -0.83
C LEU A 548 -22.85 -17.08 -0.38
N LYS A 549 -24.01 -17.44 -0.98
CA LYS A 549 -24.69 -18.72 -0.71
C LYS A 549 -24.19 -19.77 -1.70
N ASN A 550 -24.12 -21.02 -1.27
CA ASN A 550 -23.59 -22.15 -2.04
C ASN A 550 -22.12 -21.95 -2.48
N TYR A 551 -21.33 -21.24 -1.69
CA TYR A 551 -19.94 -20.86 -2.00
C TYR A 551 -18.99 -22.04 -2.20
N ASN A 552 -19.35 -23.24 -1.75
CA ASN A 552 -18.57 -24.48 -1.80
C ASN A 552 -18.92 -25.40 -3.00
N THR A 553 -19.73 -24.91 -3.95
CA THR A 553 -20.09 -25.62 -5.18
C THR A 553 -18.90 -25.78 -6.14
N GLU A 554 -19.02 -26.75 -7.07
CA GLU A 554 -18.08 -26.88 -8.20
C GLU A 554 -18.49 -26.04 -9.41
N ASP A 555 -19.75 -25.58 -9.47
CA ASP A 555 -20.26 -24.66 -10.48
C ASP A 555 -20.30 -23.22 -9.91
N PRO A 556 -19.29 -22.38 -10.19
CA PRO A 556 -19.22 -21.04 -9.62
C PRO A 556 -20.38 -20.13 -10.02
N GLU A 557 -21.03 -20.39 -11.17
CA GLU A 557 -22.17 -19.58 -11.62
C GLU A 557 -23.45 -19.87 -10.81
N SER A 558 -23.49 -20.95 -10.03
CA SER A 558 -24.58 -21.26 -9.10
C SER A 558 -24.44 -20.57 -7.74
N ILE A 559 -23.35 -19.83 -7.49
CA ILE A 559 -23.13 -19.08 -6.26
C ILE A 559 -24.00 -17.83 -6.27
N GLU A 560 -24.89 -17.72 -5.28
CA GLU A 560 -25.71 -16.53 -5.11
C GLU A 560 -24.96 -15.46 -4.31
N VAL A 561 -24.87 -14.24 -4.86
CA VAL A 561 -24.19 -13.11 -4.23
C VAL A 561 -25.22 -12.05 -3.83
N LYS A 562 -25.31 -11.75 -2.54
CA LYS A 562 -26.19 -10.70 -1.99
C LYS A 562 -25.34 -9.65 -1.28
N GLN A 563 -25.42 -8.39 -1.71
CA GLN A 563 -24.87 -7.27 -0.97
C GLN A 563 -25.76 -6.97 0.24
N ILE A 564 -25.17 -6.99 1.44
CA ILE A 564 -25.92 -6.76 2.69
C ILE A 564 -25.57 -5.44 3.37
N ALA A 565 -24.41 -4.86 3.05
CA ALA A 565 -23.97 -3.56 3.57
C ALA A 565 -23.06 -2.87 2.55
N LYS A 566 -22.92 -1.56 2.67
CA LYS A 566 -22.01 -0.71 1.84
C LYS A 566 -21.65 0.57 2.59
N GLY A 567 -20.69 1.33 2.02
CA GLY A 567 -20.25 2.63 2.55
C GLY A 567 -19.29 2.56 3.72
N LEU A 568 -18.67 1.41 3.97
CA LEU A 568 -17.65 1.22 4.99
C LEU A 568 -16.30 1.80 4.56
N ALA A 569 -15.53 2.32 5.52
CA ALA A 569 -14.21 2.93 5.28
C ALA A 569 -13.10 1.88 5.24
N GLU A 570 -12.70 1.44 4.05
CA GLU A 570 -11.59 0.52 3.85
C GLU A 570 -11.70 -0.74 4.76
N PRO A 571 -12.78 -1.54 4.65
CA PRO A 571 -12.96 -2.69 5.52
C PRO A 571 -11.95 -3.80 5.20
N LEU A 572 -11.04 -4.10 6.14
CA LEU A 572 -9.94 -5.05 5.99
C LEU A 572 -9.93 -6.17 7.05
N GLY A 573 -11.04 -6.34 7.74
CA GLY A 573 -11.33 -7.46 8.64
C GLY A 573 -12.81 -7.66 8.83
N ILE A 574 -13.25 -8.91 8.92
CA ILE A 574 -14.65 -9.29 9.16
C ILE A 574 -14.69 -10.52 10.05
N LYS A 575 -15.67 -10.58 10.95
CA LYS A 575 -15.82 -11.71 11.89
C LYS A 575 -17.25 -11.92 12.33
N MET A 576 -17.71 -13.16 12.27
CA MET A 576 -18.94 -13.62 12.93
C MET A 576 -18.60 -14.03 14.36
N VAL A 577 -19.31 -13.47 15.33
CA VAL A 577 -19.12 -13.79 16.75
C VAL A 577 -20.50 -13.92 17.41
N ASP A 578 -20.82 -15.08 17.93
CA ASP A 578 -22.08 -15.35 18.62
C ASP A 578 -23.35 -14.97 17.81
N GLY A 579 -23.28 -15.14 16.47
CA GLY A 579 -24.34 -14.78 15.53
C GLY A 579 -24.40 -13.30 15.15
N GLU A 580 -23.45 -12.49 15.61
CA GLU A 580 -23.32 -11.07 15.32
C GLU A 580 -22.17 -10.82 14.35
N LEU A 581 -22.33 -9.89 13.41
CA LEU A 581 -21.35 -9.56 12.38
C LEU A 581 -20.54 -8.31 12.74
N TYR A 582 -19.22 -8.44 12.75
CA TYR A 582 -18.29 -7.34 13.05
C TYR A 582 -17.38 -7.07 11.87
N VAL A 583 -17.12 -5.78 11.58
CA VAL A 583 -16.22 -5.34 10.50
C VAL A 583 -15.22 -4.35 11.06
N LEU A 584 -13.94 -4.60 10.78
CA LEU A 584 -12.85 -3.69 11.09
C LEU A 584 -12.65 -2.74 9.91
N GLN A 585 -12.90 -1.47 10.17
CA GLN A 585 -12.66 -0.37 9.24
C GLN A 585 -11.37 0.37 9.62
N LYS A 586 -10.83 1.21 8.71
CA LYS A 586 -9.67 2.06 8.97
C LYS A 586 -9.71 2.77 10.33
N GLN A 587 -10.86 3.23 10.72
CA GLN A 587 -11.06 4.15 11.83
C GLN A 587 -11.87 3.58 13.00
N GLU A 588 -12.44 2.38 12.88
CA GLU A 588 -13.24 1.77 13.93
C GLU A 588 -13.52 0.28 13.72
N LEU A 589 -13.87 -0.39 14.80
CA LEU A 589 -14.56 -1.67 14.80
C LEU A 589 -16.07 -1.41 14.85
N THR A 590 -16.81 -1.92 13.87
CA THR A 590 -18.24 -1.70 13.72
C THR A 590 -18.98 -3.03 13.79
N LYS A 591 -20.07 -3.06 14.53
CA LYS A 591 -21.05 -4.15 14.54
C LYS A 591 -22.15 -3.84 13.52
N LEU A 592 -22.45 -4.79 12.65
CA LEU A 592 -23.49 -4.69 11.64
C LEU A 592 -24.72 -5.46 12.11
N VAL A 593 -25.87 -4.80 12.15
CA VAL A 593 -27.11 -5.36 12.68
C VAL A 593 -28.21 -5.28 11.63
N ASP A 594 -28.79 -6.42 11.32
CA ASP A 594 -30.05 -6.59 10.59
C ASP A 594 -31.17 -6.67 11.66
N THR A 595 -32.04 -5.68 11.70
CA THR A 595 -33.07 -5.56 12.75
C THR A 595 -34.40 -6.18 12.38
N ASP A 596 -34.69 -6.38 11.11
CA ASP A 596 -35.96 -6.91 10.61
C ASP A 596 -35.83 -8.31 9.97
N GLY A 597 -34.62 -8.83 9.81
CA GLY A 597 -34.36 -10.20 9.36
C GLY A 597 -34.37 -10.38 7.83
N ASP A 598 -34.27 -9.30 7.07
CA ASP A 598 -34.25 -9.35 5.61
C ASP A 598 -32.84 -9.63 5.00
N GLU A 599 -31.83 -9.86 5.83
CA GLU A 599 -30.41 -10.02 5.48
C GLU A 599 -29.80 -8.72 4.89
N ILE A 600 -30.35 -7.54 5.17
CA ILE A 600 -29.73 -6.26 4.84
C ILE A 600 -29.48 -5.49 6.15
N ILE A 601 -28.35 -4.87 6.24
CA ILE A 601 -27.94 -4.21 7.48
C ILE A 601 -28.68 -2.88 7.65
N ASP A 602 -29.34 -2.71 8.78
CA ASP A 602 -30.06 -1.51 9.19
C ASP A 602 -29.20 -0.60 10.06
N GLU A 603 -28.41 -1.19 10.97
CA GLU A 603 -27.63 -0.44 11.92
C GLU A 603 -26.14 -0.76 11.83
N TYR A 604 -25.33 0.29 11.82
CA TYR A 604 -23.88 0.28 11.84
C TYR A 604 -23.43 0.85 13.20
N GLN A 605 -23.34 -0.03 14.18
CA GLN A 605 -23.05 0.34 15.57
C GLN A 605 -21.54 0.40 15.80
N LYS A 606 -21.03 1.56 16.25
CA LYS A 606 -19.62 1.66 16.64
C LYS A 606 -19.38 0.82 17.90
N VAL A 607 -18.42 -0.09 17.82
CA VAL A 607 -17.95 -0.87 18.97
C VAL A 607 -16.75 -0.16 19.60
N CYS A 608 -15.74 0.18 18.80
CA CYS A 608 -14.52 0.80 19.27
C CYS A 608 -13.87 1.68 18.19
N ASP A 609 -13.40 2.85 18.58
CA ASP A 609 -12.66 3.78 17.71
C ASP A 609 -11.46 4.43 18.45
N SER A 610 -10.90 3.73 19.42
CA SER A 610 -9.91 4.27 20.38
C SER A 610 -8.49 4.47 19.85
N TRP A 611 -8.25 4.36 18.53
CA TRP A 611 -6.94 4.65 17.94
C TRP A 611 -6.99 5.88 17.03
N ASN A 612 -5.90 6.62 16.95
CA ASN A 612 -5.80 7.78 16.09
C ASN A 612 -5.78 7.40 14.60
N VAL A 613 -6.38 8.27 13.80
CA VAL A 613 -6.41 8.19 12.33
C VAL A 613 -6.15 9.59 11.79
N THR A 614 -5.25 9.68 10.82
CA THR A 614 -5.01 10.91 10.05
C THR A 614 -5.56 10.79 8.63
N SER A 615 -5.23 11.72 7.79
CA SER A 615 -5.54 11.65 6.36
C SER A 615 -4.57 10.78 5.57
N HIS A 616 -3.56 10.17 6.20
CA HIS A 616 -2.59 9.36 5.51
C HIS A 616 -3.22 8.06 4.99
N TYR A 617 -2.94 7.72 3.74
CA TYR A 617 -3.56 6.56 3.08
C TYR A 617 -3.15 5.22 3.72
N HIS A 618 -1.92 5.12 4.21
CA HIS A 618 -1.31 3.87 4.67
C HIS A 618 -1.71 3.45 6.10
N GLU A 619 -2.48 4.24 6.80
CA GLU A 619 -2.96 3.94 8.15
C GLU A 619 -4.13 2.94 8.12
N PHE A 620 -3.86 1.72 7.69
CA PHE A 620 -4.85 0.63 7.67
C PHE A 620 -5.12 0.08 9.06
N ALA A 621 -6.27 -0.60 9.21
CA ALA A 621 -6.55 -1.53 10.28
C ALA A 621 -6.81 -2.90 9.66
N PHE A 622 -5.97 -3.89 9.96
CA PHE A 622 -5.96 -5.17 9.28
C PHE A 622 -6.36 -6.34 10.18
N GLY A 623 -6.96 -7.34 9.55
CA GLY A 623 -7.30 -8.61 10.16
C GLY A 623 -8.35 -8.44 11.26
N LEU A 624 -8.92 -9.54 11.71
CA LEU A 624 -9.79 -9.54 12.88
C LEU A 624 -9.88 -10.97 13.42
N VAL A 625 -9.29 -11.19 14.58
CA VAL A 625 -9.39 -12.47 15.30
C VAL A 625 -10.24 -12.25 16.54
N TYR A 626 -11.15 -13.19 16.82
CA TYR A 626 -11.86 -13.21 18.10
C TYR A 626 -11.40 -14.40 18.92
N LYS A 627 -10.89 -14.12 20.11
CA LYS A 627 -10.31 -15.10 21.00
C LYS A 627 -10.53 -14.69 22.45
N GLU A 628 -10.95 -15.64 23.30
CA GLU A 628 -11.10 -15.45 24.75
C GLU A 628 -11.92 -14.19 25.11
N GLY A 629 -13.04 -13.99 24.39
CA GLY A 629 -13.96 -12.87 24.64
C GLY A 629 -13.50 -11.51 24.14
N SER A 630 -12.44 -11.43 23.35
CA SER A 630 -11.88 -10.18 22.84
C SER A 630 -11.53 -10.27 21.35
N PHE A 631 -11.60 -9.15 20.66
CA PHE A 631 -11.08 -9.00 19.31
C PHE A 631 -9.59 -8.64 19.35
N TYR A 632 -8.85 -9.11 18.35
CA TYR A 632 -7.47 -8.74 18.09
C TYR A 632 -7.36 -8.21 16.67
N ALA A 633 -6.72 -7.05 16.53
CA ALA A 633 -6.50 -6.37 15.26
C ALA A 633 -5.10 -5.78 15.18
N THR A 634 -4.66 -5.48 13.97
CA THR A 634 -3.37 -4.84 13.73
C THR A 634 -3.56 -3.47 13.11
N LEU A 635 -2.79 -2.49 13.55
CA LEU A 635 -2.86 -1.10 13.11
C LEU A 635 -1.58 -0.74 12.37
N ALA A 636 -1.67 -0.56 11.06
CA ALA A 636 -0.55 -0.10 10.24
C ALA A 636 -0.25 1.37 10.49
N THR A 637 0.96 1.79 10.19
CA THR A 637 1.42 3.16 10.34
C THR A 637 1.69 3.83 8.99
N ASP A 638 1.99 5.11 9.00
CA ASP A 638 2.40 5.87 7.82
C ASP A 638 3.73 5.37 7.23
N LEU A 639 4.10 5.87 6.06
CA LEU A 639 5.30 5.46 5.32
C LEU A 639 6.44 6.47 5.43
N GLY A 640 6.29 7.58 6.11
CA GLY A 640 7.26 8.61 5.97
C GLY A 640 7.39 9.60 7.12
N SER A 641 8.36 10.49 6.95
CA SER A 641 8.73 11.52 7.90
C SER A 641 7.72 12.66 8.06
N GLU A 642 6.71 12.73 7.20
CA GLU A 642 5.73 13.83 7.23
C GLU A 642 4.74 13.73 8.39
N PHE A 643 4.49 12.52 8.91
CA PHE A 643 3.49 12.25 9.95
C PHE A 643 4.13 11.63 11.20
N LYS A 644 5.11 12.28 11.76
CA LYS A 644 6.05 11.76 12.77
C LYS A 644 5.47 11.28 14.10
N GLU A 645 4.21 11.41 14.41
CA GLU A 645 3.69 11.06 15.72
C GLU A 645 2.28 10.48 15.72
N VAL A 646 2.09 9.32 15.10
CA VAL A 646 0.84 8.56 15.25
C VAL A 646 1.03 7.45 16.29
N LYS A 647 1.14 7.83 17.55
CA LYS A 647 1.55 6.98 18.69
C LYS A 647 0.70 5.73 18.89
N ASP A 648 -0.53 5.71 18.40
CA ASP A 648 -1.43 4.57 18.53
C ASP A 648 -1.33 3.56 17.39
N ARG A 649 -0.47 3.81 16.40
CA ARG A 649 -0.30 2.97 15.22
C ARG A 649 0.96 2.10 15.33
N GLY A 650 1.11 1.16 14.39
CA GLY A 650 2.21 0.19 14.43
C GLY A 650 2.04 -0.85 15.54
N LYS A 651 0.81 -1.27 15.84
CA LYS A 651 0.48 -2.06 17.03
C LYS A 651 -0.42 -3.25 16.73
N VAL A 652 -0.33 -4.24 17.59
CA VAL A 652 -1.37 -5.27 17.79
C VAL A 652 -2.18 -4.86 19.01
N VAL A 653 -3.49 -4.75 18.84
CA VAL A 653 -4.41 -4.35 19.90
C VAL A 653 -5.40 -5.47 20.23
N ARG A 654 -5.74 -5.59 21.50
CA ARG A 654 -6.85 -6.37 22.02
C ARG A 654 -8.00 -5.44 22.37
N ILE A 655 -9.20 -5.75 21.91
CA ILE A 655 -10.42 -4.96 22.12
C ILE A 655 -11.44 -5.88 22.79
N SER A 656 -11.98 -5.50 23.94
CA SER A 656 -13.08 -6.25 24.56
C SER A 656 -14.29 -6.34 23.61
N LYS A 657 -15.13 -7.37 23.75
CA LYS A 657 -16.26 -7.59 22.84
C LYS A 657 -17.18 -6.37 22.74
N ASP A 658 -17.37 -5.66 23.86
CA ASP A 658 -18.18 -4.45 23.96
C ASP A 658 -17.43 -3.15 23.60
N GLY A 659 -16.13 -3.24 23.26
CA GLY A 659 -15.30 -2.10 22.89
C GLY A 659 -14.86 -1.21 24.06
N SER A 660 -15.22 -1.53 25.31
CA SER A 660 -14.97 -0.69 26.47
C SER A 660 -13.51 -0.67 26.92
N GLU A 661 -12.75 -1.71 26.59
CA GLU A 661 -11.33 -1.84 26.92
C GLU A 661 -10.49 -2.10 25.67
N VAL A 662 -9.41 -1.35 25.52
CA VAL A 662 -8.40 -1.55 24.48
C VAL A 662 -7.03 -1.67 25.13
N GLU A 663 -6.32 -2.73 24.79
CA GLU A 663 -4.98 -3.02 25.29
C GLU A 663 -4.00 -3.19 24.14
N VAL A 664 -2.85 -2.53 24.21
CA VAL A 664 -1.73 -2.78 23.31
C VAL A 664 -1.01 -4.04 23.72
N ILE A 665 -0.97 -5.03 22.82
CA ILE A 665 -0.31 -6.32 23.06
C ILE A 665 1.16 -6.26 22.65
N ALA A 666 1.44 -5.73 21.47
CA ALA A 666 2.79 -5.61 20.91
C ALA A 666 2.87 -4.40 19.98
N GLU A 667 4.08 -3.93 19.71
CA GLU A 667 4.31 -2.73 18.92
C GLU A 667 5.56 -2.82 18.03
N GLY A 668 5.81 -1.81 17.22
CA GLY A 668 6.93 -1.77 16.29
C GLY A 668 6.63 -2.45 14.96
N PHE A 669 5.38 -2.45 14.51
CA PHE A 669 4.97 -2.93 13.19
C PHE A 669 4.83 -1.77 12.21
N ARG A 670 5.10 -2.03 10.94
CA ARG A 670 4.88 -1.05 9.87
C ARG A 670 3.55 -1.30 9.14
N THR A 671 3.44 -2.43 8.44
CA THR A 671 2.25 -2.84 7.70
C THR A 671 1.89 -4.28 8.06
N PRO A 672 1.35 -4.48 9.26
CA PRO A 672 0.99 -5.81 9.73
C PRO A 672 -0.28 -6.30 9.02
N ASN A 673 -0.15 -6.75 7.77
CA ASN A 673 -1.30 -7.11 6.92
C ASN A 673 -1.86 -8.48 7.25
N GLY A 674 -2.48 -8.59 8.38
CA GLY A 674 -3.23 -9.75 8.82
C GLY A 674 -2.67 -10.41 10.06
N ILE A 675 -3.58 -10.93 10.85
CA ILE A 675 -3.35 -11.60 12.12
C ILE A 675 -4.17 -12.89 12.16
N ALA A 676 -3.59 -13.95 12.69
CA ALA A 676 -4.28 -15.22 12.89
C ALA A 676 -3.74 -15.96 14.11
N GLU A 677 -4.52 -16.91 14.63
CA GLU A 677 -4.06 -17.87 15.61
C GLU A 677 -3.19 -18.93 14.93
N GLY A 678 -2.06 -19.27 15.54
CA GLY A 678 -1.17 -20.31 15.07
C GLY A 678 -1.35 -21.65 15.80
N PRO A 679 -0.57 -22.68 15.44
CA PRO A 679 -0.76 -24.05 15.95
C PRO A 679 -0.50 -24.19 17.45
N ASP A 680 0.22 -23.29 18.07
CA ASP A 680 0.46 -23.23 19.52
C ASP A 680 -0.54 -22.33 20.27
N GLY A 681 -1.59 -21.85 19.60
CA GLY A 681 -2.59 -20.97 20.17
C GLY A 681 -2.13 -19.51 20.34
N ALA A 682 -0.89 -19.17 19.97
CA ALA A 682 -0.45 -17.78 19.95
C ALA A 682 -0.94 -17.04 18.69
N LEU A 683 -0.92 -15.72 18.72
CA LEU A 683 -1.21 -14.90 17.54
C LEU A 683 0.05 -14.70 16.67
N TYR A 684 -0.13 -14.74 15.38
CA TYR A 684 0.91 -14.51 14.39
C TYR A 684 0.53 -13.39 13.44
N VAL A 685 1.49 -12.58 13.08
CA VAL A 685 1.31 -11.39 12.21
C VAL A 685 2.33 -11.43 11.09
N ALA A 686 1.87 -11.14 9.87
CA ALA A 686 2.72 -10.87 8.73
C ALA A 686 2.99 -9.37 8.64
N ASP A 687 4.27 -8.95 8.66
CA ASP A 687 4.65 -7.54 8.59
C ASP A 687 5.58 -7.29 7.41
N ASN A 688 5.35 -6.19 6.69
CA ASN A 688 6.09 -5.84 5.49
C ASN A 688 7.41 -5.14 5.82
N GLN A 689 8.36 -5.27 4.88
CA GLN A 689 9.56 -4.46 4.78
C GLN A 689 9.25 -2.96 4.94
N GLY A 690 10.16 -2.20 5.53
CA GLY A 690 10.02 -0.74 5.71
C GLY A 690 11.18 -0.16 6.47
N ASN A 691 11.06 1.10 6.85
CA ASN A 691 12.06 1.72 7.72
C ASN A 691 12.24 0.92 9.02
N TRP A 692 13.46 0.63 9.40
CA TRP A 692 13.81 -0.24 10.52
C TRP A 692 13.39 -1.72 10.37
N ILE A 693 12.79 -2.10 9.26
CA ILE A 693 12.39 -3.46 8.94
C ILE A 693 13.06 -3.86 7.62
N PRO A 694 14.23 -4.51 7.69
CA PRO A 694 15.09 -4.72 6.52
C PRO A 694 14.48 -5.64 5.46
N THR A 695 13.62 -6.56 5.85
CA THR A 695 12.81 -7.38 4.94
C THR A 695 11.52 -7.81 5.65
N SER A 696 10.54 -8.27 4.87
CA SER A 696 9.27 -8.77 5.41
C SER A 696 9.49 -9.94 6.37
N LYS A 697 8.51 -10.18 7.25
CA LYS A 697 8.66 -11.19 8.31
C LYS A 697 7.32 -11.74 8.79
N ILE A 698 7.35 -12.94 9.37
CA ILE A 698 6.27 -13.47 10.21
C ILE A 698 6.70 -13.37 11.67
N VAL A 699 5.84 -12.81 12.48
CA VAL A 699 6.08 -12.57 13.91
C VAL A 699 5.11 -13.42 14.72
N ARG A 700 5.63 -14.14 15.72
CA ARG A 700 4.83 -14.68 16.82
C ARG A 700 4.63 -13.57 17.83
N VAL A 701 3.39 -13.14 18.03
CA VAL A 701 3.08 -12.01 18.90
C VAL A 701 3.23 -12.40 20.38
N GLU A 702 4.05 -11.65 21.09
CA GLU A 702 4.23 -11.78 22.54
C GLU A 702 3.97 -10.43 23.22
N LYS A 703 3.27 -10.47 24.36
CA LYS A 703 2.90 -9.27 25.09
C LYS A 703 4.12 -8.45 25.52
N GLY A 704 4.12 -7.16 25.20
CA GLY A 704 5.15 -6.20 25.56
C GLY A 704 6.40 -6.23 24.67
N LYS A 705 6.39 -6.99 23.58
CA LYS A 705 7.50 -7.07 22.63
C LYS A 705 7.45 -5.92 21.60
N PHE A 706 8.65 -5.60 21.05
CA PHE A 706 8.86 -4.58 20.04
C PHE A 706 9.49 -5.18 18.78
N TYR A 707 8.86 -4.97 17.61
CA TYR A 707 9.22 -5.65 16.38
C TYR A 707 9.87 -4.76 15.29
N GLY A 708 10.43 -3.61 15.67
CA GLY A 708 11.43 -2.89 14.87
C GLY A 708 11.01 -1.50 14.39
N PHE A 709 9.81 -1.28 13.87
CA PHE A 709 9.41 0.03 13.32
C PHE A 709 9.35 1.11 14.40
N LYS A 710 10.10 2.22 14.19
CA LYS A 710 10.32 3.24 15.23
C LYS A 710 9.59 4.56 14.98
N HIS A 711 9.25 4.89 13.74
CA HIS A 711 8.77 6.23 13.38
C HIS A 711 7.43 6.61 14.05
N ALA A 712 6.58 5.64 14.38
CA ALA A 712 5.29 5.92 15.01
C ALA A 712 5.40 6.61 16.39
N ASP A 713 6.48 6.34 17.16
CA ASP A 713 6.72 6.92 18.48
C ASP A 713 8.23 7.05 18.78
N TRP A 714 8.94 7.73 17.88
CA TRP A 714 10.40 7.81 17.85
C TRP A 714 11.03 8.14 19.22
N GLU A 715 10.56 9.20 19.90
CA GLU A 715 11.18 9.64 21.15
C GLU A 715 11.13 8.57 22.25
N ARG A 716 10.15 7.71 22.24
CA ARG A 716 10.02 6.63 23.21
C ARG A 716 10.78 5.38 22.83
N VAL A 717 10.80 5.03 21.53
CA VAL A 717 11.29 3.70 21.08
C VAL A 717 12.63 3.74 20.35
N LYS A 718 13.23 4.89 20.12
CA LYS A 718 14.50 5.03 19.38
C LYS A 718 15.62 4.12 19.87
N ASP A 719 15.68 3.86 21.18
CA ASP A 719 16.70 3.01 21.82
C ASP A 719 16.23 1.55 22.02
N TYR A 720 15.01 1.21 21.60
CA TYR A 720 14.52 -0.16 21.71
C TYR A 720 15.23 -1.06 20.70
N LYS A 721 15.55 -2.27 21.16
CA LYS A 721 16.03 -3.34 20.28
C LYS A 721 14.86 -4.13 19.74
N GLU A 722 14.95 -4.51 18.51
CA GLU A 722 13.99 -5.38 17.85
C GLU A 722 14.02 -6.79 18.46
N ASP A 723 12.85 -7.31 18.77
CA ASP A 723 12.68 -8.73 19.07
C ASP A 723 12.71 -9.55 17.77
N PRO A 724 13.35 -10.74 17.75
CA PRO A 724 13.51 -11.52 16.54
C PRO A 724 12.16 -12.02 16.00
N PRO A 725 11.97 -12.07 14.68
CA PRO A 725 10.79 -12.69 14.08
C PRO A 725 10.86 -14.23 14.19
N LEU A 726 9.72 -14.88 13.92
CA LEU A 726 9.69 -16.33 13.71
C LEU A 726 10.50 -16.70 12.46
N VAL A 727 10.23 -16.02 11.34
CA VAL A 727 10.96 -16.15 10.09
C VAL A 727 11.10 -14.80 9.40
N TRP A 728 12.28 -14.55 8.85
CA TRP A 728 12.51 -13.53 7.84
C TRP A 728 12.03 -14.04 6.48
N LEU A 729 11.48 -13.14 5.70
CA LEU A 729 10.97 -13.39 4.35
C LEU A 729 11.79 -12.55 3.35
N PRO A 730 12.92 -13.07 2.85
CA PRO A 730 13.77 -12.31 1.93
C PRO A 730 13.01 -11.71 0.76
N HIS A 731 13.16 -10.39 0.59
CA HIS A 731 12.44 -9.60 -0.37
C HIS A 731 12.69 -10.09 -1.80
N VAL A 732 11.66 -10.11 -2.64
CA VAL A 732 11.66 -10.61 -4.03
C VAL A 732 11.92 -12.12 -4.16
N GLU A 733 12.70 -12.75 -3.27
CA GLU A 733 13.01 -14.17 -3.35
C GLU A 733 11.84 -15.07 -2.95
N ILE A 734 11.16 -14.72 -1.85
CA ILE A 734 10.05 -15.53 -1.32
C ILE A 734 8.81 -14.70 -1.00
N SER A 735 8.96 -13.42 -0.73
CA SER A 735 7.86 -12.53 -0.36
C SER A 735 8.18 -11.11 -0.77
N ASN A 736 7.12 -10.27 -0.87
CA ASN A 736 7.23 -8.84 -0.96
C ASN A 736 6.22 -8.18 0.00
N SER A 737 4.95 -8.51 -0.13
CA SER A 737 3.87 -7.98 0.71
C SER A 737 3.11 -9.12 1.37
N PRO A 738 3.69 -9.77 2.41
CA PRO A 738 3.04 -10.87 3.09
C PRO A 738 1.73 -10.42 3.73
N SER A 739 0.79 -11.35 3.75
CA SER A 739 -0.55 -11.10 4.23
C SER A 739 -1.01 -12.19 5.19
N GLN A 740 -2.28 -12.17 5.55
CA GLN A 740 -2.87 -12.97 6.63
C GLN A 740 -2.32 -14.38 6.73
N PRO A 741 -1.73 -14.76 7.88
CA PRO A 741 -1.37 -16.14 8.18
C PRO A 741 -2.61 -17.03 8.38
N ALA A 742 -2.43 -18.34 8.24
CA ALA A 742 -3.41 -19.36 8.65
C ALA A 742 -2.68 -20.63 9.09
N ILE A 743 -3.33 -21.42 9.93
CA ILE A 743 -2.80 -22.75 10.29
C ILE A 743 -2.89 -23.66 9.08
N LEU A 744 -1.85 -24.47 8.84
CA LEU A 744 -1.87 -25.55 7.88
C LEU A 744 -1.76 -26.85 8.67
N ASN A 745 -2.88 -27.52 8.85
CA ASN A 745 -2.95 -28.76 9.62
C ASN A 745 -3.69 -29.84 8.83
N ILE A 746 -3.18 -30.15 7.64
CA ILE A 746 -3.77 -31.09 6.70
C ILE A 746 -2.70 -31.98 6.08
N GLY A 747 -3.02 -33.24 5.81
CA GLY A 747 -2.09 -34.20 5.23
C GLY A 747 -0.79 -34.33 6.05
N PRO A 748 0.38 -34.19 5.43
CA PRO A 748 1.66 -34.26 6.12
C PRO A 748 2.04 -32.97 6.88
N TYR A 749 1.29 -31.85 6.69
CA TYR A 749 1.69 -30.52 7.17
C TYR A 749 1.17 -30.19 8.57
N LYS A 750 1.26 -31.15 9.48
CA LYS A 750 0.80 -30.97 10.85
C LYS A 750 1.58 -29.85 11.56
N ASP A 751 0.84 -28.98 12.26
CA ASP A 751 1.37 -27.89 13.09
C ASP A 751 2.22 -26.85 12.30
N GLN A 752 1.97 -26.73 10.99
CA GLN A 752 2.61 -25.72 10.14
C GLN A 752 1.65 -24.55 9.89
N MET A 753 2.16 -23.54 9.24
CA MET A 753 1.40 -22.36 8.85
C MET A 753 1.55 -22.05 7.36
N ILE A 754 0.62 -21.27 6.84
CA ILE A 754 0.72 -20.61 5.54
C ILE A 754 0.51 -19.11 5.74
N HIS A 755 0.91 -18.32 4.76
CA HIS A 755 0.51 -16.92 4.61
C HIS A 755 0.34 -16.57 3.14
N GLY A 756 -0.53 -15.62 2.85
CA GLY A 756 -0.66 -15.04 1.52
C GLY A 756 0.46 -14.04 1.23
N ASP A 757 0.55 -13.61 -0.02
CA ASP A 757 1.39 -12.48 -0.43
C ASP A 757 0.67 -11.68 -1.53
N VAL A 758 0.60 -10.36 -1.36
CA VAL A 758 -0.16 -9.50 -2.28
C VAL A 758 0.66 -9.20 -3.54
N THR A 759 1.95 -8.93 -3.42
CA THR A 759 2.78 -8.45 -4.54
C THR A 759 3.62 -9.57 -5.16
N HIS A 760 4.35 -10.34 -4.39
CA HIS A 760 5.06 -11.52 -4.87
C HIS A 760 4.07 -12.63 -5.30
N GLY A 761 2.85 -12.56 -4.79
CA GLY A 761 1.72 -13.41 -5.13
C GLY A 761 1.77 -14.81 -4.51
N GLY A 762 0.62 -15.46 -4.51
CA GLY A 762 0.46 -16.83 -4.03
C GLY A 762 0.47 -17.00 -2.52
N ILE A 763 0.68 -18.24 -2.09
CA ILE A 763 0.69 -18.68 -0.69
C ILE A 763 2.03 -19.33 -0.40
N LYS A 764 2.63 -18.99 0.74
CA LYS A 764 3.89 -19.55 1.24
C LYS A 764 3.60 -20.44 2.45
N ARG A 765 4.45 -21.44 2.69
CA ARG A 765 4.35 -22.34 3.82
C ARG A 765 5.48 -22.08 4.82
N VAL A 766 5.15 -22.09 6.11
CA VAL A 766 6.09 -21.86 7.22
C VAL A 766 6.10 -23.08 8.13
N PHE A 767 7.27 -23.66 8.30
CA PHE A 767 7.54 -24.69 9.30
C PHE A 767 8.11 -24.05 10.56
N ILE A 768 7.56 -24.41 11.72
CA ILE A 768 7.99 -23.91 13.03
C ILE A 768 8.91 -24.94 13.66
N ASP A 769 10.16 -24.57 13.93
CA ASP A 769 11.11 -25.34 14.75
C ASP A 769 11.21 -24.71 16.14
N GLU A 770 11.37 -25.52 17.16
CA GLU A 770 11.62 -25.06 18.52
C GLU A 770 12.99 -25.52 18.98
N VAL A 771 13.83 -24.57 19.36
CA VAL A 771 15.19 -24.81 19.83
C VAL A 771 15.38 -24.16 21.20
N ASP A 772 15.58 -24.96 22.23
CA ASP A 772 15.79 -24.48 23.60
C ASP A 772 14.74 -23.46 24.07
N GLY A 773 13.48 -23.70 23.70
CA GLY A 773 12.34 -22.83 24.03
C GLY A 773 12.16 -21.60 23.11
N VAL A 774 13.04 -21.43 22.12
CA VAL A 774 12.92 -20.36 21.13
C VAL A 774 12.21 -20.88 19.88
N LYS A 775 11.14 -20.22 19.46
CA LYS A 775 10.44 -20.51 18.21
C LYS A 775 11.14 -19.79 17.05
N GLN A 776 11.48 -20.56 16.04
CA GLN A 776 12.11 -20.12 14.79
C GLN A 776 11.65 -21.05 13.67
N GLY A 777 12.08 -20.87 12.41
CA GLY A 777 11.57 -21.79 11.40
C GLY A 777 12.08 -21.55 10.00
N ALA A 778 11.46 -22.27 9.07
CA ALA A 778 11.76 -22.23 7.64
C ALA A 778 10.55 -21.80 6.82
N VAL A 779 10.78 -21.12 5.73
CA VAL A 779 9.75 -20.74 4.75
C VAL A 779 9.99 -21.45 3.43
N PHE A 780 8.90 -21.85 2.76
CA PHE A 780 8.89 -22.59 1.51
C PHE A 780 7.90 -21.98 0.52
N ARG A 781 8.17 -22.09 -0.76
CA ARG A 781 7.19 -21.86 -1.81
C ARG A 781 6.11 -22.95 -1.71
N PHE A 782 4.84 -22.58 -1.90
CA PHE A 782 3.77 -23.55 -1.74
C PHE A 782 2.73 -23.51 -2.88
N ILE A 783 1.95 -22.45 -3.02
CA ILE A 783 0.96 -22.26 -4.08
C ILE A 783 1.21 -20.93 -4.78
N GLN A 784 1.35 -20.92 -6.10
CA GLN A 784 1.39 -19.70 -6.91
C GLN A 784 0.61 -19.89 -8.22
N GLY A 785 0.69 -18.93 -9.14
CA GLY A 785 -0.07 -19.00 -10.40
C GLY A 785 -1.55 -18.62 -10.23
N LEU A 786 -1.89 -17.90 -9.15
CA LEU A 786 -3.25 -17.49 -8.83
C LEU A 786 -3.67 -16.24 -9.62
N ASP A 787 -4.97 -15.93 -9.65
CA ASP A 787 -5.53 -14.85 -10.46
C ASP A 787 -5.11 -13.46 -9.96
N ALA A 788 -4.86 -13.28 -8.67
CA ALA A 788 -4.46 -12.00 -8.06
C ALA A 788 -3.46 -12.23 -6.92
N GLY A 789 -2.92 -11.15 -6.38
CA GLY A 789 -2.17 -11.18 -5.12
C GLY A 789 -3.08 -11.57 -3.94
N ILE A 790 -2.60 -12.43 -3.07
CA ILE A 790 -3.39 -13.01 -1.98
C ILE A 790 -3.33 -12.15 -0.73
N ASN A 791 -4.48 -11.62 -0.33
CA ASN A 791 -4.64 -10.77 0.84
C ASN A 791 -5.17 -11.51 2.08
N ARG A 792 -6.08 -12.47 1.87
CA ARG A 792 -6.71 -13.22 2.97
C ARG A 792 -6.68 -14.71 2.70
N THR A 793 -6.39 -15.47 3.75
CA THR A 793 -6.45 -16.94 3.75
C THR A 793 -7.22 -17.41 4.97
N VAL A 794 -8.22 -18.27 4.76
CA VAL A 794 -9.07 -18.78 5.86
C VAL A 794 -9.59 -20.19 5.54
N TRP A 795 -9.69 -21.04 6.56
CA TRP A 795 -10.34 -22.34 6.43
C TRP A 795 -11.85 -22.21 6.63
N GLY A 796 -12.59 -22.76 5.68
CA GLY A 796 -14.04 -22.86 5.77
C GLY A 796 -14.49 -24.00 6.66
N PRO A 797 -15.76 -23.95 7.15
CA PRO A 797 -16.36 -25.03 7.91
C PRO A 797 -16.56 -26.32 7.10
N ASP A 798 -16.40 -26.27 5.79
CA ASP A 798 -16.39 -27.40 4.86
C ASP A 798 -15.00 -28.07 4.73
N GLY A 799 -14.00 -27.59 5.48
CA GLY A 799 -12.63 -28.09 5.48
C GLY A 799 -11.77 -27.69 4.29
N ASN A 800 -12.25 -26.75 3.45
CA ASN A 800 -11.48 -26.20 2.34
C ASN A 800 -10.79 -24.89 2.74
N LEU A 801 -9.64 -24.61 2.11
CA LEU A 801 -8.95 -23.35 2.24
C LEU A 801 -9.53 -22.35 1.23
N TYR A 802 -9.86 -21.15 1.70
CA TYR A 802 -10.29 -20.03 0.86
C TYR A 802 -9.22 -18.96 0.82
N ALA A 803 -8.94 -18.44 -0.36
CA ALA A 803 -7.97 -17.38 -0.57
C ALA A 803 -8.60 -16.23 -1.36
N GLY A 804 -8.62 -15.06 -0.74
CA GLY A 804 -9.14 -13.82 -1.30
C GLY A 804 -8.02 -12.92 -1.78
N GLY A 805 -8.18 -12.37 -3.00
CA GLY A 805 -7.20 -11.54 -3.65
C GLY A 805 -7.56 -10.07 -3.70
N VAL A 806 -6.52 -9.24 -3.79
CA VAL A 806 -6.60 -7.81 -4.06
C VAL A 806 -5.53 -7.42 -5.07
N GLY A 807 -5.66 -6.22 -5.59
CA GLY A 807 -4.67 -5.55 -6.40
C GLY A 807 -5.14 -4.14 -6.71
N SER A 808 -4.21 -3.24 -6.88
CA SER A 808 -4.46 -1.89 -7.39
C SER A 808 -3.26 -1.48 -8.26
N GLY A 809 -3.19 -0.25 -8.69
CA GLY A 809 -1.99 0.30 -9.29
C GLY A 809 -0.81 0.35 -8.28
N GLY A 810 0.36 0.68 -8.76
CA GLY A 810 1.56 0.77 -7.93
C GLY A 810 2.08 -0.60 -7.46
N ASN A 811 2.81 -0.61 -6.35
CA ASN A 811 3.47 -1.80 -5.79
C ASN A 811 2.55 -2.77 -5.04
N TRP A 812 1.23 -2.50 -5.02
CA TRP A 812 0.25 -3.34 -4.33
C TRP A 812 -0.48 -4.29 -5.28
N ARG A 813 0.15 -4.70 -6.34
CA ARG A 813 -0.37 -5.64 -7.31
C ARG A 813 0.58 -6.81 -7.50
N HIS A 814 0.02 -7.95 -7.82
CA HIS A 814 0.78 -9.03 -8.42
C HIS A 814 0.84 -8.77 -9.94
N GLU A 815 2.00 -8.46 -10.45
CA GLU A 815 2.18 -8.02 -11.82
C GLU A 815 1.67 -9.05 -12.85
N GLY A 816 1.02 -8.59 -13.91
CA GLY A 816 0.43 -9.43 -14.93
C GLY A 816 -0.80 -10.23 -14.49
N ARG A 817 -1.36 -9.95 -13.31
CA ARG A 817 -2.53 -10.63 -12.75
C ARG A 817 -3.71 -9.68 -12.55
N LEU A 818 -4.88 -10.26 -12.23
CA LEU A 818 -6.08 -9.50 -11.92
C LEU A 818 -5.93 -8.79 -10.57
N TRP A 819 -6.79 -7.83 -10.32
CA TRP A 819 -6.87 -7.08 -9.07
C TRP A 819 -7.95 -7.61 -8.10
N TYR A 820 -8.52 -8.77 -8.41
CA TYR A 820 -9.57 -9.44 -7.61
C TYR A 820 -9.41 -10.94 -7.75
N ALA A 821 -9.72 -11.69 -6.70
CA ALA A 821 -9.82 -13.15 -6.73
C ALA A 821 -10.58 -13.66 -5.50
N LEU A 822 -11.22 -14.81 -5.64
CA LEU A 822 -11.69 -15.61 -4.53
C LEU A 822 -11.63 -17.09 -4.96
N HIS A 823 -10.64 -17.79 -4.41
CA HIS A 823 -10.35 -19.19 -4.72
C HIS A 823 -10.71 -20.10 -3.56
N ARG A 824 -11.11 -21.32 -3.87
CA ARG A 824 -11.28 -22.43 -2.95
C ARG A 824 -10.28 -23.52 -3.31
N PHE A 825 -9.55 -24.02 -2.33
CA PHE A 825 -8.59 -25.12 -2.45
C PHE A 825 -9.10 -26.30 -1.65
N LYS A 826 -9.39 -27.41 -2.35
CA LYS A 826 -9.79 -28.66 -1.77
C LYS A 826 -8.59 -29.59 -1.72
N TYR A 827 -8.25 -30.09 -0.52
CA TYR A 827 -7.18 -31.07 -0.39
C TYR A 827 -7.64 -32.38 -1.01
N ASN A 828 -6.84 -32.92 -1.94
CA ASN A 828 -7.18 -34.10 -2.76
C ASN A 828 -6.45 -35.39 -2.35
N GLU A 829 -5.74 -35.35 -1.21
CA GLU A 829 -4.99 -36.45 -0.62
C GLU A 829 -3.83 -36.98 -1.49
N LYS A 830 -3.53 -36.36 -2.64
CA LYS A 830 -2.34 -36.71 -3.40
C LYS A 830 -1.10 -36.21 -2.68
N SER A 831 -0.10 -37.04 -2.64
CA SER A 831 1.20 -36.65 -2.11
C SER A 831 1.97 -35.83 -3.14
N THR A 832 2.68 -34.81 -2.65
CA THR A 832 3.60 -33.99 -3.47
C THR A 832 4.99 -34.16 -2.88
N PHE A 833 5.98 -34.44 -3.73
CA PHE A 833 7.36 -34.54 -3.29
C PHE A 833 7.95 -33.17 -3.03
N GLU A 834 8.19 -32.85 -1.76
CA GLU A 834 8.74 -31.54 -1.34
C GLU A 834 9.49 -31.61 -0.01
N MET A 835 10.24 -30.56 0.32
CA MET A 835 10.83 -30.40 1.65
C MET A 835 9.70 -30.13 2.66
N LEU A 836 9.42 -31.08 3.54
CA LEU A 836 8.37 -30.98 4.56
C LEU A 836 8.78 -30.09 5.73
N ALA A 837 10.02 -30.21 6.17
CA ALA A 837 10.56 -29.52 7.34
C ALA A 837 12.07 -29.33 7.22
N VAL A 838 12.57 -28.27 7.84
CA VAL A 838 14.02 -28.07 8.06
C VAL A 838 14.25 -27.76 9.53
N ARG A 839 15.15 -28.48 10.13
CA ARG A 839 15.46 -28.38 11.57
C ARG A 839 16.93 -28.06 11.81
N ALA A 840 17.17 -27.13 12.73
CA ALA A 840 18.52 -26.86 13.21
C ALA A 840 19.05 -28.02 14.03
N LYS A 841 20.32 -28.36 13.79
CA LYS A 841 21.12 -29.32 14.58
C LYS A 841 22.36 -28.62 15.12
N SER A 842 22.95 -29.13 16.18
CA SER A 842 24.16 -28.54 16.78
C SER A 842 25.37 -28.56 15.82
N ASN A 843 25.38 -29.47 14.84
CA ASN A 843 26.43 -29.66 13.86
C ASN A 843 25.95 -29.53 12.38
N GLY A 844 24.78 -28.93 12.13
CA GLY A 844 24.29 -28.78 10.75
C GLY A 844 22.79 -28.53 10.65
N MET A 845 22.21 -28.96 9.51
CA MET A 845 20.78 -28.81 9.20
C MET A 845 20.20 -30.15 8.74
N GLU A 846 19.01 -30.48 9.20
CA GLU A 846 18.26 -31.68 8.77
C GLU A 846 17.06 -31.26 7.93
N ILE A 847 16.98 -31.79 6.72
CA ILE A 847 15.87 -31.61 5.80
C ILE A 847 15.03 -32.87 5.81
N GLU A 848 13.72 -32.75 6.03
CA GLU A 848 12.76 -33.85 5.94
C GLU A 848 11.89 -33.66 4.69
N PHE A 849 11.67 -34.73 3.94
CA PHE A 849 10.87 -34.76 2.74
C PHE A 849 9.53 -35.47 2.97
N THR A 850 8.52 -35.11 2.20
CA THR A 850 7.20 -35.77 2.23
C THR A 850 7.27 -37.22 1.79
N GLU A 851 8.09 -37.51 0.76
CA GLU A 851 8.26 -38.85 0.16
C GLU A 851 9.72 -39.30 0.24
N PRO A 852 10.00 -40.63 0.16
CA PRO A 852 11.36 -41.15 0.07
C PRO A 852 12.05 -40.67 -1.22
N ILE A 853 13.27 -40.19 -1.08
CA ILE A 853 14.14 -39.87 -2.22
C ILE A 853 14.42 -41.18 -2.99
N ALA A 854 14.36 -41.17 -4.31
CA ALA A 854 14.59 -42.35 -5.14
C ALA A 854 15.99 -42.97 -4.86
N SER A 855 16.05 -44.28 -4.85
CA SER A 855 17.30 -44.99 -4.57
C SER A 855 18.38 -44.79 -5.63
N SER A 856 17.98 -44.36 -6.83
CA SER A 856 18.88 -43.99 -7.92
C SER A 856 19.51 -42.60 -7.74
N GLU A 857 18.98 -41.75 -6.86
CA GLU A 857 19.50 -40.43 -6.62
C GLU A 857 20.76 -40.49 -5.75
N PHE A 858 21.85 -39.96 -6.27
CA PHE A 858 23.09 -39.86 -5.53
C PHE A 858 23.23 -38.52 -4.83
N MET A 859 23.01 -38.49 -3.55
CA MET A 859 23.08 -37.30 -2.70
C MET A 859 24.50 -37.10 -2.18
N ASN A 860 25.21 -36.14 -2.72
CA ASN A 860 26.54 -35.73 -2.30
C ASN A 860 26.58 -34.22 -1.97
N ILE A 861 27.73 -33.76 -1.50
CA ILE A 861 27.93 -32.35 -1.14
C ILE A 861 27.69 -31.40 -2.30
N ASP A 862 27.94 -31.80 -3.55
CA ASP A 862 27.76 -30.98 -4.75
C ASP A 862 26.28 -30.79 -5.09
N ALA A 863 25.36 -31.59 -4.54
CA ALA A 863 23.93 -31.45 -4.76
C ALA A 863 23.33 -30.27 -4.00
N PHE A 864 24.05 -29.72 -3.03
CA PHE A 864 23.55 -28.67 -2.17
C PHE A 864 24.41 -27.40 -2.26
N GLU A 865 23.75 -26.27 -2.04
CA GLU A 865 24.36 -25.00 -1.73
C GLU A 865 23.77 -24.50 -0.43
N VAL A 866 24.60 -24.04 0.48
CA VAL A 866 24.16 -23.45 1.74
C VAL A 866 24.88 -22.14 1.95
N GLN A 867 24.12 -21.11 2.21
CA GLN A 867 24.62 -19.76 2.54
C GLN A 867 24.02 -19.30 3.86
N GLN A 868 24.67 -18.39 4.54
CA GLN A 868 24.09 -17.64 5.65
C GLN A 868 24.34 -16.17 5.48
N TYR A 869 23.42 -15.36 6.02
CA TYR A 869 23.49 -13.91 6.03
C TYR A 869 22.62 -13.35 7.16
N TYR A 870 22.74 -12.07 7.42
CA TYR A 870 21.89 -11.39 8.39
C TYR A 870 21.32 -10.10 7.81
N TYR A 871 20.36 -9.55 8.50
CA TYR A 871 19.79 -8.23 8.25
C TYR A 871 20.11 -7.29 9.40
N GLU A 872 20.26 -6.02 9.12
CA GLU A 872 20.41 -4.96 10.09
C GLU A 872 19.28 -3.94 9.93
N ALA A 873 18.63 -3.60 11.04
CA ALA A 873 17.57 -2.59 11.07
C ALA A 873 18.20 -1.20 11.01
N THR A 874 17.94 -0.46 9.95
CA THR A 874 18.39 0.91 9.74
C THR A 874 17.21 1.84 9.55
N GLU A 875 17.44 3.15 9.49
CA GLU A 875 16.40 4.14 9.19
C GLU A 875 15.87 4.02 7.77
N ASP A 876 16.66 3.41 6.88
CA ASP A 876 16.29 3.22 5.48
C ASP A 876 15.13 2.26 5.31
N TYR A 877 14.46 2.39 4.17
CA TYR A 877 13.40 1.47 3.78
C TYR A 877 14.00 0.16 3.28
N GLY A 878 13.77 -0.92 4.01
CA GLY A 878 14.36 -2.20 3.69
C GLY A 878 15.84 -2.29 4.05
N GLY A 879 16.50 -3.34 3.62
CA GLY A 879 17.93 -3.52 3.85
C GLY A 879 18.50 -4.72 3.09
N PRO A 880 19.78 -4.64 2.69
CA PRO A 880 20.43 -5.70 1.97
C PRO A 880 20.76 -6.90 2.87
N LYS A 881 21.05 -8.02 2.25
CA LYS A 881 21.69 -9.16 2.93
C LYS A 881 23.12 -8.78 3.27
N LEU A 882 23.45 -8.83 4.55
CA LEU A 882 24.79 -8.52 5.06
C LEU A 882 25.53 -9.80 5.43
N GLY A 883 26.87 -9.79 5.30
CA GLY A 883 27.71 -10.91 5.67
C GLY A 883 27.34 -12.21 4.95
N VAL A 884 27.00 -12.13 3.67
CA VAL A 884 26.69 -13.30 2.85
C VAL A 884 27.90 -14.22 2.80
N GLU A 885 27.73 -15.43 3.29
CA GLU A 885 28.80 -16.40 3.41
C GLU A 885 28.34 -17.78 2.94
N GLY A 886 29.07 -18.37 2.00
CA GLY A 886 28.87 -19.77 1.62
C GLY A 886 29.38 -20.72 2.71
N LEU A 887 28.54 -21.61 3.17
CA LEU A 887 28.89 -22.57 4.23
C LEU A 887 29.41 -23.89 3.65
N LYS A 888 30.48 -24.38 4.24
CA LYS A 888 31.10 -25.65 3.82
C LYS A 888 30.32 -26.83 4.37
N ILE A 889 29.75 -27.62 3.47
CA ILE A 889 29.17 -28.93 3.81
C ILE A 889 30.29 -29.96 3.95
N LYS A 890 30.35 -30.65 5.07
CA LYS A 890 31.34 -31.71 5.36
C LYS A 890 30.86 -33.08 4.86
N SER A 891 29.59 -33.37 5.15
CA SER A 891 28.98 -34.63 4.77
C SER A 891 27.48 -34.46 4.52
N VAL A 892 26.94 -35.36 3.70
CA VAL A 892 25.51 -35.50 3.44
C VAL A 892 25.11 -36.90 3.89
N ASN A 893 24.17 -36.99 4.79
CA ASN A 893 23.76 -38.24 5.43
C ASN A 893 22.28 -38.50 5.18
N LEU A 894 21.96 -39.54 4.44
CA LEU A 894 20.60 -39.95 4.14
C LEU A 894 20.10 -40.93 5.19
N SER A 895 18.90 -40.75 5.71
CA SER A 895 18.26 -41.70 6.64
C SER A 895 17.91 -43.02 5.94
N SER A 896 17.73 -44.08 6.72
CA SER A 896 17.41 -45.40 6.18
C SER A 896 16.09 -45.48 5.44
N ASP A 897 15.11 -44.65 5.81
CA ASP A 897 13.82 -44.48 5.13
C ASP A 897 13.89 -43.51 3.95
N ARG A 898 15.05 -42.94 3.70
CA ARG A 898 15.34 -41.95 2.64
C ARG A 898 14.44 -40.73 2.66
N LYS A 899 13.77 -40.41 3.77
CA LYS A 899 12.95 -39.23 3.95
C LYS A 899 13.69 -38.05 4.59
N LYS A 900 14.89 -38.26 5.13
CA LYS A 900 15.68 -37.24 5.79
C LYS A 900 17.10 -37.18 5.24
N VAL A 901 17.53 -35.94 5.00
CA VAL A 901 18.91 -35.61 4.65
C VAL A 901 19.47 -34.73 5.75
N PHE A 902 20.54 -35.20 6.40
CA PHE A 902 21.30 -34.38 7.31
C PHE A 902 22.55 -33.83 6.61
N LEU A 903 22.66 -32.50 6.60
CA LEU A 903 23.83 -31.76 6.11
C LEU A 903 24.71 -31.42 7.33
N GLU A 904 25.87 -32.03 7.43
CA GLU A 904 26.86 -31.63 8.41
C GLU A 904 27.57 -30.38 7.91
N ILE A 905 27.42 -29.28 8.65
CA ILE A 905 27.86 -27.95 8.22
C ILE A 905 28.62 -27.29 9.35
N ASP A 906 29.80 -26.73 9.03
CA ASP A 906 30.55 -25.88 9.94
C ASP A 906 30.16 -24.42 9.74
N GLY A 907 30.33 -23.63 10.81
CA GLY A 907 30.25 -22.18 10.72
C GLY A 907 28.86 -21.60 10.82
N ILE A 908 27.80 -22.41 11.00
CA ILE A 908 26.43 -21.88 11.22
C ILE A 908 26.42 -21.03 12.50
N GLN A 909 25.87 -19.79 12.36
CA GLN A 909 25.79 -18.80 13.44
C GLN A 909 24.34 -18.50 13.82
N GLU A 910 24.13 -18.07 15.07
CA GLU A 910 22.85 -17.52 15.53
C GLU A 910 22.59 -16.14 14.90
N ASN A 911 21.34 -15.73 14.85
CA ASN A 911 20.85 -14.48 14.25
C ASN A 911 21.24 -14.35 12.77
N ARG A 912 21.05 -15.44 12.03
CA ARG A 912 21.26 -15.53 10.57
C ARG A 912 20.04 -16.12 9.88
N VAL A 913 19.88 -15.80 8.62
CA VAL A 913 19.09 -16.61 7.70
C VAL A 913 20.00 -17.62 7.05
N VAL A 914 19.66 -18.89 7.15
CA VAL A 914 20.36 -20.00 6.49
C VAL A 914 19.53 -20.35 5.23
N TYR A 915 20.06 -20.03 4.08
CA TYR A 915 19.52 -20.40 2.79
C TYR A 915 20.07 -21.76 2.35
N ILE A 916 19.18 -22.64 1.94
CA ILE A 916 19.52 -23.98 1.43
C ILE A 916 18.90 -24.13 0.06
N HIS A 917 19.73 -24.47 -0.93
CA HIS A 917 19.33 -24.77 -2.30
C HIS A 917 19.79 -26.15 -2.73
N ILE A 918 18.88 -26.93 -3.27
CA ILE A 918 19.15 -28.23 -3.89
C ILE A 918 19.39 -27.99 -5.37
N LYS A 919 20.68 -27.97 -5.78
CA LYS A 919 21.11 -27.56 -7.12
C LYS A 919 20.78 -28.55 -8.23
N LYS A 920 20.45 -29.80 -7.89
CA LYS A 920 20.14 -30.83 -8.87
C LYS A 920 18.69 -31.25 -8.71
N PRO A 921 17.93 -31.40 -9.77
CA PRO A 921 16.62 -32.01 -9.70
C PRO A 921 16.74 -33.39 -9.08
N ILE A 922 16.00 -33.62 -7.99
CA ILE A 922 15.90 -34.93 -7.33
C ILE A 922 14.47 -35.43 -7.50
N LYS A 923 14.31 -36.75 -7.48
CA LYS A 923 13.02 -37.42 -7.63
C LYS A 923 12.70 -38.27 -6.43
N SER A 924 11.42 -38.53 -6.20
CA SER A 924 10.94 -39.52 -5.26
C SER A 924 10.98 -40.93 -5.87
N ASP A 925 10.76 -41.98 -5.03
CA ASP A 925 10.58 -43.36 -5.50
C ASP A 925 9.42 -43.50 -6.51
N GLU A 926 8.45 -42.59 -6.48
CA GLU A 926 7.31 -42.54 -7.43
C GLU A 926 7.57 -41.66 -8.65
N ASP A 927 8.84 -41.30 -8.93
CA ASP A 927 9.28 -40.47 -10.05
C ASP A 927 8.74 -39.04 -10.05
N GLN A 928 8.23 -38.54 -8.90
CA GLN A 928 7.82 -37.14 -8.74
C GLN A 928 9.06 -36.25 -8.63
N SER A 929 9.06 -35.14 -9.36
CA SER A 929 10.09 -34.09 -9.21
C SER A 929 9.84 -33.26 -7.96
N LEU A 930 10.91 -32.74 -7.36
CA LEU A 930 10.83 -31.84 -6.22
C LEU A 930 10.04 -30.58 -6.56
N TRP A 931 9.05 -30.24 -5.72
CA TRP A 931 8.14 -29.11 -5.94
C TRP A 931 8.84 -27.76 -5.90
N SER A 932 9.76 -27.57 -4.94
CA SER A 932 10.63 -26.42 -4.86
C SER A 932 11.99 -26.83 -4.29
N THR A 933 13.05 -26.25 -4.84
CA THR A 933 14.43 -26.59 -4.51
C THR A 933 15.01 -25.76 -3.37
N GLU A 934 14.30 -24.80 -2.83
CA GLU A 934 14.81 -23.77 -1.94
C GLU A 934 14.06 -23.68 -0.61
N THR A 935 14.79 -23.24 0.41
CA THR A 935 14.22 -22.87 1.70
C THR A 935 15.10 -21.84 2.42
N TRP A 936 14.45 -21.00 3.21
CA TRP A 936 15.07 -19.95 4.03
C TRP A 936 14.75 -20.23 5.50
N TYR A 937 15.76 -20.60 6.28
CA TYR A 937 15.62 -20.90 7.69
C TYR A 937 16.14 -19.73 8.55
N THR A 938 15.32 -19.17 9.40
CA THR A 938 15.73 -18.14 10.37
C THR A 938 16.33 -18.79 11.60
N MET A 939 17.64 -18.67 11.77
CA MET A 939 18.41 -19.23 12.89
C MET A 939 18.54 -18.20 14.01
N THR A 940 17.52 -18.07 14.85
CA THR A 940 17.59 -17.19 16.04
C THR A 940 18.46 -17.83 17.13
N LYS A 941 18.29 -19.14 17.33
CA LYS A 941 19.03 -19.96 18.32
C LYS A 941 19.59 -21.22 17.68
N LYS A 942 20.87 -21.49 17.92
CA LYS A 942 21.52 -22.74 17.52
C LYS A 942 21.42 -23.78 18.66
N PRO A 943 20.94 -25.00 18.40
CA PRO A 943 20.84 -26.01 19.45
C PRO A 943 22.22 -26.43 19.92
N VAL A 944 22.38 -26.67 21.22
CA VAL A 944 23.61 -27.14 21.84
C VAL A 944 23.67 -28.68 21.86
N ASP A 945 22.58 -29.33 22.28
CA ASP A 945 22.50 -30.78 22.54
C ASP A 945 21.54 -31.51 21.57
N ARG A 946 21.53 -31.09 20.31
CA ARG A 946 20.66 -31.68 19.27
C ARG A 946 21.50 -32.05 18.02
N PRO A 947 22.44 -33.05 18.12
CA PRO A 947 23.27 -33.39 16.98
C PRO A 947 22.44 -34.05 15.86
N GLY A 948 22.83 -33.80 14.62
CA GLY A 948 22.36 -34.57 13.48
C GLY A 948 23.08 -35.93 13.42
N VAL A 949 22.45 -36.89 12.76
CA VAL A 949 23.01 -38.26 12.61
C VAL A 949 24.01 -38.27 11.45
N VAL A 950 25.26 -38.52 11.75
CA VAL A 950 26.31 -38.77 10.75
C VAL A 950 26.46 -40.30 10.62
N ASN A 951 26.20 -40.81 9.40
CA ASN A 951 26.47 -42.21 9.11
C ASN A 951 27.99 -42.41 9.00
N PRO A 952 28.57 -43.42 9.62
CA PRO A 952 30.02 -43.65 9.61
C PRO A 952 30.55 -44.02 8.22
#